data_5c2f9ecd48549386cd1a728e7ff3a643
#
_entry.id   5c2f9ecd48549386cd1a728e7ff3a643
#
_cell.length_a   1.000
_cell.length_b   1.000
_cell.length_c   1.000
_cell.angle_alpha   90.00
_cell.angle_beta   90.00
_cell.angle_gamma   90.00
#
_symmetry.space_group_name_H-M   'P 1'
#
loop_
_entity.id
_entity.type
_entity.pdbx_description
1 polymer ?
#
loop_
_entity_poly.entity_id
_entity_poly.type
_entity_poly.pdbx_seq_one_letter_code
_entity_poly.pdbx_strand_id
1 'polypeptide(L)'
;MDFIEAKEEYAAAQRRAQKEYKELLAANKDPNPAVLDELLDDNSARVVQDIGLLEIPAERIVGTRAAGRVSTFSASFLPLAKPSSEFAVKWMNLCQAHMGEVGIRDPITCYEYLGNFYVEEGNKRVSVLRYYGAPCIAGMVKRILPARSDEPRIKAYYEFLEFYKSSKLYTVQFRRPGDYAKLLGLLGKELGDPWSEDERRTFSAYFHYFLDAFHGLDVFDKDILPEEALLMWLKIHSYKELGSMTATQLRKSLTELWPDVVTSTKQAEFVEAGPVTENKPGIINWIMNSIPDRVHVAFVHQLDAATSPWVLGHEEGRRHLEETFGYQVVCRSYFNANSDDAAALLIEQAIDEGAQIIFTTAPKLNRITLKFAVKYPKLHFFNCSVDLPYSSVRAYYGRIFEAKFITGAIAGAMAQNDRIGYVGSNPIVGVPASNNAFALGALMTNPRAQIELRWSCCEGTPQADFFRDGIRVISNRDVPSQNKMYMEFCNYGTYQMDDRGGLIPLASPVWVWGKFYQIVVESALAGTLKDDKINLRAVNYWLGMDSGVIDVSLSDRLPIGVRMMAELLRKSMRERTLDPFRRKLTTQDGIVISDGSRRLSPDELLRMDWLCHNVSGSIPSFDEILPMSRSIVRELGIYKDQIPAIKETNA
;
A
#
# COMPACT_ATOMS: atom_id res chain seq x y z
N MET A 1 5.84 8.09 52.44
CA MET A 1 4.86 9.16 52.10
C MET A 1 3.87 9.27 53.25
N ASP A 2 3.74 10.45 53.85
CA ASP A 2 2.71 10.71 54.87
C ASP A 2 1.35 11.10 54.23
N PHE A 3 0.29 11.30 55.05
CA PHE A 3 -1.05 11.62 54.54
C PHE A 3 -1.13 13.05 53.97
N ILE A 4 -0.28 13.97 54.42
CA ILE A 4 -0.24 15.36 53.96
C ILE A 4 0.34 15.38 52.56
N GLU A 5 1.46 14.69 52.36
CA GLU A 5 2.09 14.50 51.04
C GLU A 5 1.13 13.85 50.02
N ALA A 6 0.41 12.77 50.45
CA ALA A 6 -0.58 12.12 49.60
C ALA A 6 -1.76 13.05 49.20
N LYS A 7 -2.12 14.01 50.06
CA LYS A 7 -3.13 15.03 49.78
C LYS A 7 -2.64 16.06 48.75
N GLU A 8 -1.37 16.43 48.81
CA GLU A 8 -0.75 17.32 47.82
C GLU A 8 -0.67 16.64 46.46
N GLU A 9 -0.27 15.37 46.41
CA GLU A 9 -0.26 14.56 45.19
C GLU A 9 -1.65 14.40 44.57
N TYR A 10 -2.69 14.16 45.42
CA TYR A 10 -4.07 14.12 44.93
C TYR A 10 -4.47 15.46 44.28
N ALA A 11 -4.14 16.58 44.92
CA ALA A 11 -4.45 17.90 44.42
C ALA A 11 -3.69 18.21 43.10
N ALA A 12 -2.46 17.71 42.94
CA ALA A 12 -1.69 17.81 41.71
C ALA A 12 -2.31 16.96 40.60
N ALA A 13 -2.67 15.72 40.87
CA ALA A 13 -3.34 14.82 39.94
C ALA A 13 -4.69 15.41 39.47
N GLN A 14 -5.48 15.97 40.41
CA GLN A 14 -6.75 16.61 40.09
C GLN A 14 -6.60 17.85 39.20
N ARG A 15 -5.58 18.67 39.42
CA ARG A 15 -5.29 19.82 38.53
C ARG A 15 -4.96 19.36 37.11
N ARG A 16 -4.16 18.30 36.97
CA ARG A 16 -3.86 17.69 35.64
C ARG A 16 -5.14 17.18 34.99
N ALA A 17 -5.98 16.45 35.72
CA ALA A 17 -7.25 15.94 35.25
C ALA A 17 -8.20 17.03 34.75
N GLN A 18 -8.32 18.14 35.51
CA GLN A 18 -9.16 19.28 35.13
C GLN A 18 -8.67 20.01 33.91
N LYS A 19 -7.35 20.11 33.73
CA LYS A 19 -6.74 20.69 32.53
C LYS A 19 -7.05 19.83 31.32
N GLU A 20 -6.75 18.54 31.38
CA GLU A 20 -7.05 17.57 30.31
C GLU A 20 -8.54 17.57 29.94
N TYR A 21 -9.41 17.55 30.94
CA TYR A 21 -10.87 17.56 30.75
C TYR A 21 -11.32 18.78 29.92
N LYS A 22 -10.81 19.97 30.24
CA LYS A 22 -11.13 21.19 29.49
C LYS A 22 -10.56 21.19 28.08
N GLU A 23 -9.34 20.70 27.89
CA GLU A 23 -8.69 20.59 26.58
C GLU A 23 -9.45 19.65 25.65
N LEU A 24 -9.90 18.49 26.16
CA LEU A 24 -10.68 17.53 25.38
C LEU A 24 -12.06 18.08 25.00
N LEU A 25 -12.75 18.76 25.94
CA LEU A 25 -14.02 19.43 25.65
C LEU A 25 -13.86 20.52 24.58
N ALA A 26 -12.78 21.33 24.66
CA ALA A 26 -12.50 22.36 23.66
C ALA A 26 -12.19 21.76 22.26
N ALA A 27 -11.64 20.53 22.24
CA ALA A 27 -11.38 19.77 21.02
C ALA A 27 -12.58 18.94 20.53
N ASN A 28 -13.76 19.10 21.15
CA ASN A 28 -14.98 18.31 20.87
C ASN A 28 -14.77 16.80 21.01
N LYS A 29 -13.95 16.37 21.98
CA LYS A 29 -13.69 14.98 22.33
C LYS A 29 -14.30 14.64 23.68
N ASP A 30 -14.64 13.35 23.89
CA ASP A 30 -15.14 12.90 25.20
C ASP A 30 -14.01 13.04 26.25
N PRO A 31 -14.23 13.78 27.35
CA PRO A 31 -13.25 13.99 28.37
C PRO A 31 -13.21 12.89 29.43
N ASN A 32 -14.07 11.87 29.33
CA ASN A 32 -14.18 10.74 30.26
C ASN A 32 -13.61 9.45 29.66
N PRO A 33 -13.31 8.42 30.50
CA PRO A 33 -12.95 7.10 30.01
C PRO A 33 -14.10 6.46 29.21
N ALA A 34 -13.79 5.74 28.13
CA ALA A 34 -14.78 5.04 27.32
C ALA A 34 -15.53 3.97 28.14
N VAL A 35 -16.79 3.69 27.78
CA VAL A 35 -17.61 2.67 28.43
C VAL A 35 -17.79 1.48 27.50
N LEU A 36 -17.31 0.31 27.92
CA LEU A 36 -17.37 -0.90 27.09
C LEU A 36 -18.80 -1.33 26.75
N ASP A 37 -19.70 -1.29 27.76
CA ASP A 37 -21.09 -1.71 27.56
C ASP A 37 -21.85 -0.84 26.54
N GLU A 38 -21.40 0.41 26.29
CA GLU A 38 -21.92 1.29 25.24
C GLU A 38 -21.35 1.00 23.84
N LEU A 39 -20.18 0.35 23.78
CA LEU A 39 -19.53 -0.03 22.52
C LEU A 39 -19.97 -1.40 22.00
N LEU A 40 -20.63 -2.17 22.84
CA LEU A 40 -21.03 -3.53 22.53
C LEU A 40 -22.52 -3.54 22.10
N ASP A 41 -22.78 -3.99 20.86
CA ASP A 41 -24.15 -4.22 20.37
C ASP A 41 -24.89 -5.27 21.23
N ASP A 42 -26.10 -4.96 21.66
CA ASP A 42 -26.93 -5.82 22.52
C ASP A 42 -27.33 -7.17 21.90
N ASN A 43 -27.22 -7.32 20.57
CA ASN A 43 -27.78 -8.47 19.82
C ASN A 43 -26.76 -9.51 19.34
N SER A 44 -25.46 -9.35 19.60
CA SER A 44 -24.46 -10.31 19.12
C SER A 44 -24.09 -11.35 20.18
N ALA A 45 -24.19 -12.63 19.84
CA ALA A 45 -23.62 -13.71 20.66
C ALA A 45 -22.12 -13.47 20.83
N ARG A 46 -21.67 -13.26 22.07
CA ARG A 46 -20.29 -12.88 22.40
C ARG A 46 -19.55 -14.09 22.92
N VAL A 47 -18.42 -14.36 22.30
CA VAL A 47 -17.48 -15.35 22.85
C VAL A 47 -16.55 -14.62 23.82
N VAL A 48 -16.56 -15.04 25.08
CA VAL A 48 -15.66 -14.52 26.12
C VAL A 48 -14.60 -15.58 26.41
N GLN A 49 -13.33 -15.19 26.28
CA GLN A 49 -12.18 -16.03 26.58
C GLN A 49 -11.49 -15.54 27.85
N ASP A 50 -11.15 -16.44 28.75
CA ASP A 50 -10.30 -16.10 29.91
C ASP A 50 -8.83 -16.12 29.47
N ILE A 51 -8.16 -14.97 29.57
CA ILE A 51 -6.75 -14.80 29.21
C ILE A 51 -5.85 -14.99 30.45
N GLY A 52 -6.40 -14.82 31.65
CA GLY A 52 -5.64 -14.88 32.89
C GLY A 52 -4.87 -13.60 33.20
N LEU A 53 -3.77 -13.75 33.94
CA LEU A 53 -2.92 -12.63 34.34
C LEU A 53 -2.08 -12.12 33.18
N LEU A 54 -2.16 -10.80 32.92
CA LEU A 54 -1.42 -10.12 31.86
C LEU A 54 -0.83 -8.80 32.40
N GLU A 55 0.40 -8.49 31.98
CA GLU A 55 0.98 -7.14 32.10
C GLU A 55 0.43 -6.25 30.98
N ILE A 56 -0.55 -5.41 31.35
CA ILE A 56 -1.30 -4.59 30.40
C ILE A 56 -0.55 -3.27 30.19
N PRO A 57 -0.22 -2.88 28.94
CA PRO A 57 0.31 -1.56 28.67
C PRO A 57 -0.66 -0.47 29.17
N ALA A 58 -0.17 0.42 30.04
CA ALA A 58 -1.04 1.39 30.71
C ALA A 58 -1.81 2.27 29.71
N GLU A 59 -1.22 2.61 28.59
CA GLU A 59 -1.84 3.39 27.51
C GLU A 59 -3.03 2.68 26.84
N ARG A 60 -3.07 1.34 26.85
CA ARG A 60 -4.16 0.53 26.29
C ARG A 60 -5.37 0.38 27.21
N ILE A 61 -5.29 0.86 28.46
CA ILE A 61 -6.45 0.90 29.36
C ILE A 61 -7.23 2.17 29.03
N VAL A 62 -8.22 2.09 28.16
CA VAL A 62 -8.91 3.26 27.61
C VAL A 62 -10.25 3.55 28.28
N GLY A 63 -10.77 2.62 29.09
CA GLY A 63 -12.12 2.76 29.61
C GLY A 63 -12.48 1.88 30.78
N THR A 64 -13.74 1.95 31.16
CA THR A 64 -14.37 1.12 32.18
C THR A 64 -15.41 0.20 31.56
N ARG A 65 -15.73 -0.90 32.22
CA ARG A 65 -16.80 -1.78 31.75
C ARG A 65 -18.16 -1.07 31.74
N ALA A 66 -18.53 -0.45 32.86
CA ALA A 66 -19.85 0.17 33.03
C ALA A 66 -19.75 1.66 33.39
N ALA A 67 -20.78 2.45 33.05
CA ALA A 67 -20.83 3.90 33.19
C ALA A 67 -20.83 4.43 34.64
N GLY A 68 -21.02 3.57 35.64
CA GLY A 68 -21.38 3.96 37.01
C GLY A 68 -20.46 4.93 37.79
N ARG A 69 -19.20 5.16 37.32
CA ARG A 69 -18.24 6.07 37.98
C ARG A 69 -17.32 6.81 36.96
N VAL A 70 -17.70 6.82 35.72
CA VAL A 70 -16.89 7.43 34.62
C VAL A 70 -16.60 8.91 34.91
N SER A 71 -17.58 9.67 35.39
CA SER A 71 -17.46 11.10 35.70
C SER A 71 -16.49 11.45 36.83
N THR A 72 -15.97 10.46 37.57
CA THR A 72 -14.96 10.69 38.62
C THR A 72 -13.53 10.68 38.08
N PHE A 73 -13.34 10.37 36.79
CA PHE A 73 -12.04 10.31 36.13
C PHE A 73 -12.03 11.14 34.83
N SER A 74 -10.88 11.71 34.50
CA SER A 74 -10.59 12.19 33.15
C SER A 74 -10.32 11.00 32.20
N ALA A 75 -10.25 11.24 30.89
CA ALA A 75 -9.98 10.20 29.90
C ALA A 75 -8.69 9.40 30.18
N SER A 76 -7.68 10.01 30.79
CA SER A 76 -6.45 9.35 31.25
C SER A 76 -6.56 8.68 32.63
N PHE A 77 -7.75 8.53 33.19
CA PHE A 77 -8.01 8.00 34.52
C PHE A 77 -7.51 8.89 35.68
N LEU A 78 -7.12 10.14 35.46
CA LEU A 78 -6.79 11.04 36.57
C LEU A 78 -8.04 11.48 37.35
N PRO A 79 -7.92 11.75 38.66
CA PRO A 79 -9.09 11.97 39.53
C PRO A 79 -9.73 13.34 39.31
N LEU A 80 -11.05 13.37 39.13
CA LEU A 80 -11.86 14.60 39.04
C LEU A 80 -12.68 14.86 40.35
N ALA A 81 -12.85 13.85 41.18
CA ALA A 81 -13.68 13.95 42.41
C ALA A 81 -13.12 14.98 43.40
N LYS A 82 -14.01 15.58 44.22
CA LYS A 82 -13.61 16.58 45.22
C LYS A 82 -12.64 15.99 46.27
N PRO A 83 -11.64 16.76 46.76
CA PRO A 83 -10.66 16.28 47.74
C PRO A 83 -11.26 15.76 49.07
N SER A 84 -12.49 16.22 49.41
CA SER A 84 -13.22 15.79 50.60
C SER A 84 -14.06 14.52 50.39
N SER A 85 -14.03 13.91 49.20
CA SER A 85 -14.83 12.73 48.90
C SER A 85 -14.19 11.44 49.41
N GLU A 86 -15.02 10.42 49.67
CA GLU A 86 -14.57 9.06 50.02
C GLU A 86 -13.63 8.51 48.90
N PHE A 87 -13.89 8.90 47.66
CA PHE A 87 -13.04 8.56 46.53
C PHE A 87 -11.60 9.07 46.74
N ALA A 88 -11.44 10.34 47.11
CA ALA A 88 -10.13 10.96 47.32
C ALA A 88 -9.37 10.29 48.48
N VAL A 89 -10.05 9.96 49.58
CA VAL A 89 -9.42 9.25 50.71
C VAL A 89 -8.88 7.89 50.25
N LYS A 90 -9.67 7.11 49.49
CA LYS A 90 -9.23 5.81 48.98
C LYS A 90 -8.09 5.93 47.97
N TRP A 91 -8.08 6.99 47.15
CA TRP A 91 -7.00 7.28 46.21
C TRP A 91 -5.70 7.64 46.95
N MET A 92 -5.77 8.50 47.96
CA MET A 92 -4.62 8.88 48.80
C MET A 92 -4.03 7.68 49.55
N ASN A 93 -4.85 6.78 50.09
CA ASN A 93 -4.38 5.54 50.70
C ASN A 93 -3.65 4.62 49.72
N LEU A 94 -4.12 4.52 48.46
CA LEU A 94 -3.43 3.78 47.41
C LEU A 94 -2.11 4.45 47.00
N CYS A 95 -2.07 5.79 46.99
CA CYS A 95 -0.87 6.56 46.75
C CYS A 95 0.20 6.27 47.83
N GLN A 96 -0.19 6.27 49.11
CA GLN A 96 0.70 5.90 50.20
C GLN A 96 1.22 4.44 50.07
N ALA A 97 0.31 3.50 49.74
CA ALA A 97 0.69 2.11 49.51
C ALA A 97 1.67 1.96 48.33
N HIS A 98 1.46 2.69 47.24
CA HIS A 98 2.34 2.67 46.08
C HIS A 98 3.78 3.14 46.39
N MET A 99 3.89 4.18 47.20
CA MET A 99 5.17 4.75 47.61
C MET A 99 5.78 4.04 48.83
N GLY A 100 5.08 3.05 49.40
CA GLY A 100 5.58 2.22 50.50
C GLY A 100 6.41 1.03 50.03
N GLU A 101 6.99 0.28 50.95
CA GLU A 101 7.85 -0.87 50.65
C GLU A 101 7.13 -2.00 49.88
N VAL A 102 5.84 -2.14 50.01
CA VAL A 102 5.05 -3.23 49.41
C VAL A 102 4.51 -2.89 48.04
N GLY A 103 4.26 -1.63 47.72
CA GLY A 103 3.67 -1.19 46.48
C GLY A 103 2.20 -1.62 46.28
N ILE A 104 1.64 -1.39 45.12
CA ILE A 104 0.31 -1.90 44.71
C ILE A 104 0.54 -3.23 43.99
N ARG A 105 0.18 -4.35 44.59
CA ARG A 105 0.43 -5.71 44.05
C ARG A 105 -0.85 -6.38 43.51
N ASP A 106 -2.03 -5.98 43.95
CA ASP A 106 -3.27 -6.62 43.52
C ASP A 106 -3.55 -6.31 42.03
N PRO A 107 -3.73 -7.31 41.19
CA PRO A 107 -4.06 -7.08 39.78
C PRO A 107 -5.43 -6.42 39.65
N ILE A 108 -5.63 -5.62 38.60
CA ILE A 108 -6.95 -5.13 38.23
C ILE A 108 -7.75 -6.25 37.53
N THR A 109 -9.07 -6.11 37.49
CA THR A 109 -9.93 -6.97 36.65
C THR A 109 -10.41 -6.16 35.45
N CYS A 110 -10.27 -6.67 34.25
CA CYS A 110 -10.64 -5.94 33.04
C CYS A 110 -11.07 -6.85 31.89
N TYR A 111 -11.76 -6.25 30.93
CA TYR A 111 -12.08 -6.85 29.65
C TYR A 111 -11.17 -6.29 28.58
N GLU A 112 -10.73 -7.15 27.67
CA GLU A 112 -10.07 -6.74 26.42
C GLU A 112 -11.08 -6.82 25.28
N TYR A 113 -11.17 -5.73 24.50
CA TYR A 113 -11.98 -5.66 23.29
C TYR A 113 -11.27 -4.85 22.21
N LEU A 114 -11.04 -5.46 21.06
CA LEU A 114 -10.33 -4.85 19.92
C LEU A 114 -8.99 -4.22 20.30
N GLY A 115 -8.21 -4.93 21.16
CA GLY A 115 -6.88 -4.51 21.57
C GLY A 115 -6.82 -3.45 22.67
N ASN A 116 -7.97 -2.98 23.15
CA ASN A 116 -8.09 -2.03 24.26
C ASN A 116 -8.64 -2.71 25.52
N PHE A 117 -8.29 -2.16 26.68
CA PHE A 117 -8.69 -2.72 27.98
C PHE A 117 -9.68 -1.79 28.70
N TYR A 118 -10.69 -2.40 29.29
CA TYR A 118 -11.78 -1.73 30.00
C TYR A 118 -11.87 -2.30 31.40
N VAL A 119 -11.64 -1.45 32.39
CA VAL A 119 -11.53 -1.86 33.79
C VAL A 119 -12.92 -2.18 34.38
N GLU A 120 -13.08 -3.38 34.91
CA GLU A 120 -14.25 -3.78 35.71
C GLU A 120 -14.00 -3.43 37.17
N GLU A 121 -12.83 -3.82 37.72
CA GLU A 121 -12.43 -3.54 39.09
C GLU A 121 -10.99 -3.02 39.17
N GLY A 122 -10.78 -1.98 39.96
CA GLY A 122 -9.43 -1.41 40.16
C GLY A 122 -9.21 -0.03 39.54
N ASN A 123 -10.22 0.70 39.09
CA ASN A 123 -10.11 2.02 38.49
C ASN A 123 -9.21 3.01 39.24
N LYS A 124 -9.24 3.00 40.59
CA LYS A 124 -8.38 3.85 41.41
C LYS A 124 -6.93 3.39 41.40
N ARG A 125 -6.68 2.06 41.31
CA ARG A 125 -5.32 1.50 41.14
C ARG A 125 -4.74 1.97 39.80
N VAL A 126 -5.51 1.87 38.72
CA VAL A 126 -5.12 2.42 37.41
C VAL A 126 -4.80 3.90 37.50
N SER A 127 -5.66 4.68 38.18
CA SER A 127 -5.48 6.13 38.38
C SER A 127 -4.14 6.48 39.04
N VAL A 128 -3.82 5.83 40.14
CA VAL A 128 -2.56 6.06 40.88
C VAL A 128 -1.37 5.62 40.07
N LEU A 129 -1.39 4.41 39.47
CA LEU A 129 -0.28 3.87 38.69
C LEU A 129 0.00 4.73 37.47
N ARG A 130 -1.04 5.22 36.78
CA ARG A 130 -0.88 6.16 35.64
C ARG A 130 -0.33 7.51 36.08
N TYR A 131 -0.78 8.04 37.19
CA TYR A 131 -0.27 9.31 37.73
C TYR A 131 1.25 9.25 37.94
N TYR A 132 1.75 8.11 38.43
CA TYR A 132 3.20 7.86 38.61
C TYR A 132 3.91 7.32 37.37
N GLY A 133 3.24 7.24 36.22
CA GLY A 133 3.85 6.88 34.96
C GLY A 133 4.22 5.40 34.83
N ALA A 134 3.46 4.51 35.47
CA ALA A 134 3.67 3.07 35.32
C ALA A 134 3.48 2.67 33.84
N PRO A 135 4.45 2.00 33.22
CA PRO A 135 4.35 1.60 31.79
C PRO A 135 3.36 0.46 31.57
N CYS A 136 3.25 -0.45 32.55
CA CYS A 136 2.33 -1.58 32.54
C CYS A 136 1.61 -1.73 33.87
N ILE A 137 0.43 -2.35 33.84
CA ILE A 137 -0.41 -2.64 35.02
C ILE A 137 -0.84 -4.11 34.96
N ALA A 138 -0.57 -4.85 36.02
CA ALA A 138 -0.99 -6.25 36.14
C ALA A 138 -2.53 -6.36 36.22
N GLY A 139 -3.12 -7.20 35.37
CA GLY A 139 -4.57 -7.39 35.30
C GLY A 139 -5.00 -8.82 34.99
N MET A 140 -6.10 -9.25 35.61
CA MET A 140 -6.84 -10.45 35.22
C MET A 140 -7.76 -10.08 34.07
N VAL A 141 -7.51 -10.66 32.90
CA VAL A 141 -8.11 -10.24 31.63
C VAL A 141 -9.09 -11.28 31.09
N LYS A 142 -10.29 -10.82 30.75
CA LYS A 142 -11.25 -11.56 29.92
C LYS A 142 -11.35 -10.88 28.55
N ARG A 143 -11.19 -11.63 27.47
CA ARG A 143 -11.27 -11.14 26.10
C ARG A 143 -12.67 -11.33 25.52
N ILE A 144 -13.25 -10.28 24.96
CA ILE A 144 -14.48 -10.34 24.18
C ILE A 144 -14.10 -10.37 22.69
N LEU A 145 -14.46 -11.44 22.00
CA LEU A 145 -14.23 -11.55 20.56
C LEU A 145 -15.37 -10.89 19.78
N PRO A 146 -15.09 -9.95 18.85
CA PRO A 146 -16.10 -9.42 17.95
C PRO A 146 -16.55 -10.51 16.97
N ALA A 147 -17.76 -10.40 16.42
CA ALA A 147 -18.19 -11.24 15.31
C ALA A 147 -17.26 -10.99 14.10
N ARG A 148 -16.88 -12.06 13.38
CA ARG A 148 -16.08 -11.93 12.15
C ARG A 148 -16.87 -11.18 11.09
N SER A 149 -16.26 -10.19 10.47
CA SER A 149 -16.85 -9.40 9.38
C SER A 149 -15.75 -8.93 8.42
N ASP A 150 -16.16 -8.36 7.30
CA ASP A 150 -15.24 -7.78 6.31
C ASP A 150 -14.70 -6.39 6.70
N GLU A 151 -15.13 -5.85 7.83
CA GLU A 151 -14.63 -4.58 8.34
C GLU A 151 -13.11 -4.65 8.58
N PRO A 152 -12.32 -3.71 8.01
CA PRO A 152 -10.85 -3.74 8.09
C PRO A 152 -10.32 -3.83 9.52
N ARG A 153 -10.94 -3.14 10.47
CA ARG A 153 -10.56 -3.16 11.89
C ARG A 153 -10.75 -4.54 12.52
N ILE A 154 -11.82 -5.23 12.16
CA ILE A 154 -12.09 -6.61 12.66
C ILE A 154 -11.06 -7.58 12.09
N LYS A 155 -10.80 -7.50 10.77
CA LYS A 155 -9.76 -8.33 10.14
C LYS A 155 -8.39 -8.10 10.77
N ALA A 156 -7.96 -6.85 10.94
CA ALA A 156 -6.70 -6.50 11.58
C ALA A 156 -6.60 -7.02 13.02
N TYR A 157 -7.73 -6.98 13.78
CA TYR A 157 -7.76 -7.53 15.12
C TYR A 157 -7.57 -9.06 15.16
N TYR A 158 -8.16 -9.80 14.22
CA TYR A 158 -7.93 -11.24 14.14
C TYR A 158 -6.49 -11.59 13.74
N GLU A 159 -5.86 -10.79 12.86
CA GLU A 159 -4.42 -10.90 12.59
C GLU A 159 -3.58 -10.59 13.84
N PHE A 160 -3.97 -9.58 14.64
CA PHE A 160 -3.35 -9.31 15.93
C PHE A 160 -3.39 -10.54 16.86
N LEU A 161 -4.51 -11.24 16.93
CA LEU A 161 -4.62 -12.43 17.80
C LEU A 161 -3.63 -13.53 17.39
N GLU A 162 -3.46 -13.77 16.09
CA GLU A 162 -2.47 -14.72 15.58
C GLU A 162 -1.03 -14.24 15.83
N PHE A 163 -0.75 -12.97 15.60
CA PHE A 163 0.54 -12.36 15.94
C PHE A 163 0.84 -12.48 17.44
N TYR A 164 -0.11 -12.13 18.31
CA TYR A 164 0.05 -12.24 19.75
C TYR A 164 0.28 -13.68 20.22
N LYS A 165 -0.39 -14.64 19.60
CA LYS A 165 -0.25 -16.07 19.93
C LYS A 165 1.20 -16.54 19.84
N SER A 166 1.96 -16.08 18.86
CA SER A 166 3.36 -16.42 18.64
C SER A 166 4.34 -15.45 19.32
N SER A 167 4.08 -14.13 19.26
CA SER A 167 4.99 -13.09 19.77
C SER A 167 4.82 -12.77 21.25
N LYS A 168 3.60 -12.91 21.82
CA LYS A 168 3.21 -12.43 23.15
C LYS A 168 3.36 -10.91 23.32
N LEU A 169 3.41 -10.14 22.25
CA LEU A 169 3.55 -8.69 22.27
C LEU A 169 2.18 -8.01 22.14
N TYR A 170 1.77 -7.29 23.17
CA TYR A 170 0.52 -6.51 23.20
C TYR A 170 0.73 -5.05 22.78
N THR A 171 1.95 -4.58 22.76
CA THR A 171 2.30 -3.17 22.52
C THR A 171 2.10 -2.75 21.06
N VAL A 172 2.15 -3.69 20.11
CA VAL A 172 2.05 -3.42 18.67
C VAL A 172 0.64 -3.71 18.18
N GLN A 173 -0.06 -2.69 17.70
CA GLN A 173 -1.42 -2.84 17.18
C GLN A 173 -1.64 -2.03 15.92
N PHE A 174 -1.93 -2.73 14.81
CA PHE A 174 -2.26 -2.13 13.52
C PHE A 174 -3.76 -1.99 13.33
N ARG A 175 -4.16 -1.01 12.51
CA ARG A 175 -5.56 -0.76 12.13
C ARG A 175 -5.93 -1.39 10.80
N ARG A 176 -4.93 -1.76 9.98
CA ARG A 176 -5.13 -2.27 8.62
C ARG A 176 -4.75 -3.73 8.53
N PRO A 177 -5.56 -4.55 7.83
CA PRO A 177 -5.18 -5.92 7.50
C PRO A 177 -3.86 -5.95 6.72
N GLY A 178 -3.06 -7.00 6.95
CA GLY A 178 -1.79 -7.19 6.28
C GLY A 178 -0.57 -6.52 6.93
N ASP A 179 -0.77 -5.57 7.86
CA ASP A 179 0.36 -4.83 8.42
C ASP A 179 1.21 -5.68 9.38
N TYR A 180 0.61 -6.68 10.05
CA TYR A 180 1.39 -7.64 10.85
C TYR A 180 2.33 -8.48 10.00
N ALA A 181 1.89 -8.94 8.84
CA ALA A 181 2.78 -9.69 7.94
C ALA A 181 3.86 -8.80 7.33
N LYS A 182 3.54 -7.54 7.01
CA LYS A 182 4.55 -6.58 6.55
C LYS A 182 5.62 -6.37 7.63
N LEU A 183 5.21 -6.19 8.90
CA LEU A 183 6.16 -6.08 10.02
C LEU A 183 7.03 -7.33 10.13
N LEU A 184 6.40 -8.51 10.15
CA LEU A 184 7.12 -9.78 10.27
C LEU A 184 8.09 -9.99 9.12
N GLY A 185 7.68 -9.72 7.87
CA GLY A 185 8.55 -9.79 6.70
C GLY A 185 9.77 -8.86 6.80
N LEU A 186 9.59 -7.63 7.32
CA LEU A 186 10.68 -6.68 7.57
C LEU A 186 11.62 -7.13 8.71
N LEU A 187 11.13 -7.96 9.62
CA LEU A 187 11.91 -8.59 10.68
C LEU A 187 12.54 -9.94 10.27
N GLY A 188 12.28 -10.42 9.05
CA GLY A 188 12.72 -11.72 8.57
C GLY A 188 11.99 -12.90 9.20
N LYS A 189 10.73 -12.72 9.59
CA LYS A 189 9.85 -13.72 10.21
C LYS A 189 8.58 -13.92 9.39
N GLU A 190 7.90 -15.05 9.64
CA GLU A 190 6.56 -15.33 9.12
C GLU A 190 5.53 -15.31 10.26
N LEU A 191 4.26 -15.17 9.89
CA LEU A 191 3.16 -15.25 10.86
C LEU A 191 3.08 -16.68 11.41
N GLY A 192 3.05 -16.82 12.74
CA GLY A 192 3.10 -18.13 13.42
C GLY A 192 4.50 -18.55 13.90
N ASP A 193 5.56 -17.92 13.41
CA ASP A 193 6.91 -18.19 13.93
C ASP A 193 7.00 -17.89 15.41
N PRO A 194 7.47 -18.84 16.25
CA PRO A 194 7.61 -18.60 17.68
C PRO A 194 8.73 -17.58 17.94
N TRP A 195 8.49 -16.69 18.89
CA TRP A 195 9.47 -15.70 19.33
C TRP A 195 10.15 -16.19 20.61
N SER A 196 11.48 -16.23 20.61
CA SER A 196 12.26 -16.46 21.81
C SER A 196 12.09 -15.30 22.82
N GLU A 197 12.46 -15.53 24.08
CA GLU A 197 12.39 -14.49 25.10
C GLU A 197 13.31 -13.30 24.79
N ASP A 198 14.50 -13.58 24.26
CA ASP A 198 15.46 -12.56 23.86
C ASP A 198 14.97 -11.72 22.67
N GLU A 199 14.33 -12.34 21.67
CA GLU A 199 13.73 -11.62 20.55
C GLU A 199 12.60 -10.69 21.03
N ARG A 200 11.74 -11.17 21.94
CA ARG A 200 10.66 -10.35 22.53
C ARG A 200 11.21 -9.16 23.31
N ARG A 201 12.22 -9.40 24.15
CA ARG A 201 12.88 -8.34 24.94
C ARG A 201 13.55 -7.31 24.04
N THR A 202 14.30 -7.77 23.04
CA THR A 202 14.99 -6.90 22.08
C THR A 202 13.98 -6.06 21.29
N PHE A 203 12.94 -6.69 20.78
CA PHE A 203 11.90 -5.96 20.03
C PHE A 203 11.20 -4.93 20.92
N SER A 204 10.78 -5.31 22.14
CA SER A 204 10.15 -4.39 23.07
C SER A 204 11.05 -3.19 23.40
N ALA A 205 12.34 -3.42 23.65
CA ALA A 205 13.28 -2.35 23.93
C ALA A 205 13.44 -1.40 22.74
N TYR A 206 13.58 -1.94 21.51
CA TYR A 206 13.70 -1.15 20.30
C TYR A 206 12.42 -0.40 19.97
N PHE A 207 11.26 -1.02 20.18
CA PHE A 207 9.99 -0.36 19.96
C PHE A 207 9.76 0.79 20.94
N HIS A 208 10.08 0.62 22.23
CA HIS A 208 10.03 1.73 23.19
C HIS A 208 10.99 2.87 22.83
N TYR A 209 12.19 2.53 22.39
CA TYR A 209 13.16 3.52 21.92
C TYR A 209 12.63 4.30 20.71
N PHE A 210 11.94 3.60 19.79
CA PHE A 210 11.27 4.22 18.66
C PHE A 210 10.10 5.13 19.10
N LEU A 211 9.29 4.67 20.06
CA LEU A 211 8.19 5.44 20.66
C LEU A 211 8.68 6.76 21.27
N ASP A 212 9.77 6.72 22.02
CA ASP A 212 10.37 7.93 22.61
C ASP A 212 10.82 8.94 21.53
N ALA A 213 11.41 8.42 20.46
CA ALA A 213 11.81 9.26 19.33
C ALA A 213 10.60 9.83 18.58
N PHE A 214 9.55 9.03 18.38
CA PHE A 214 8.31 9.41 17.72
C PHE A 214 7.55 10.49 18.50
N HIS A 215 7.37 10.31 19.81
CA HIS A 215 6.71 11.30 20.66
C HIS A 215 7.51 12.61 20.82
N GLY A 216 8.79 12.57 20.54
CA GLY A 216 9.68 13.73 20.55
C GLY A 216 9.74 14.49 19.22
N LEU A 217 8.88 14.16 18.23
CA LEU A 217 8.80 14.91 16.97
C LEU A 217 8.04 16.20 17.13
N ASP A 218 8.57 17.30 16.56
CA ASP A 218 7.91 18.61 16.54
C ASP A 218 6.68 18.63 15.59
N VAL A 219 6.62 17.69 14.66
CA VAL A 219 5.60 17.56 13.59
C VAL A 219 4.56 16.48 13.88
N PHE A 220 4.25 16.25 15.14
CA PHE A 220 3.38 15.15 15.59
C PHE A 220 1.93 15.30 15.07
N ASP A 221 1.44 14.29 14.36
CA ASP A 221 0.03 14.12 14.00
C ASP A 221 -0.59 13.02 14.86
N LYS A 222 -1.62 13.37 15.65
CA LYS A 222 -2.29 12.46 16.59
C LYS A 222 -3.05 11.32 15.91
N ASP A 223 -3.33 11.44 14.62
CA ASP A 223 -4.09 10.43 13.86
C ASP A 223 -3.19 9.32 13.30
N ILE A 224 -1.86 9.52 13.35
CA ILE A 224 -0.86 8.52 12.92
C ILE A 224 -0.41 7.68 14.11
N LEU A 225 -0.50 6.37 13.96
CA LEU A 225 0.01 5.43 14.96
C LEU A 225 1.54 5.28 14.86
N PRO A 226 2.24 5.17 16.01
CA PRO A 226 3.68 4.89 16.00
C PRO A 226 4.04 3.62 15.23
N GLU A 227 3.17 2.59 15.27
CA GLU A 227 3.34 1.33 14.53
C GLU A 227 3.32 1.55 13.01
N GLU A 228 2.47 2.45 12.51
CA GLU A 228 2.43 2.82 11.08
C GLU A 228 3.70 3.56 10.67
N ALA A 229 4.19 4.46 11.52
CA ALA A 229 5.47 5.15 11.33
C ALA A 229 6.66 4.17 11.37
N LEU A 230 6.64 3.18 12.28
CA LEU A 230 7.66 2.14 12.36
C LEU A 230 7.69 1.28 11.08
N LEU A 231 6.54 0.87 10.55
CA LEU A 231 6.48 0.14 9.28
C LEU A 231 7.11 0.93 8.13
N MET A 232 6.80 2.23 8.04
CA MET A 232 7.42 3.09 7.03
C MET A 232 8.92 3.24 7.23
N TRP A 233 9.36 3.41 8.46
CA TRP A 233 10.78 3.53 8.79
C TRP A 233 11.55 2.24 8.44
N LEU A 234 11.01 1.07 8.79
CA LEU A 234 11.61 -0.23 8.49
C LEU A 234 11.65 -0.57 6.98
N LYS A 235 10.88 0.10 6.13
CA LYS A 235 10.99 -0.07 4.67
C LYS A 235 12.31 0.45 4.11
N ILE A 236 12.89 1.49 4.70
CA ILE A 236 14.13 2.13 4.22
C ILE A 236 15.33 1.87 5.13
N HIS A 237 15.08 1.53 6.39
CA HIS A 237 16.09 1.19 7.38
C HIS A 237 15.94 -0.27 7.81
N SER A 238 17.04 -0.91 8.12
CA SER A 238 16.99 -2.26 8.68
C SER A 238 16.66 -2.25 10.18
N TYR A 239 16.05 -3.33 10.65
CA TYR A 239 15.78 -3.50 12.08
C TYR A 239 17.05 -3.39 12.95
N LYS A 240 18.23 -3.81 12.42
CA LYS A 240 19.51 -3.67 13.11
C LYS A 240 19.95 -2.21 13.27
N GLU A 241 19.64 -1.35 12.29
CA GLU A 241 19.95 0.07 12.36
C GLU A 241 19.23 0.75 13.52
N LEU A 242 18.00 0.32 13.84
CA LEU A 242 17.22 0.86 14.97
C LEU A 242 17.97 0.73 16.31
N GLY A 243 18.66 -0.40 16.53
CA GLY A 243 19.46 -0.61 17.74
C GLY A 243 20.83 0.08 17.76
N SER A 244 21.29 0.60 16.61
CA SER A 244 22.61 1.25 16.49
C SER A 244 22.55 2.77 16.40
N MET A 245 21.40 3.35 16.05
CA MET A 245 21.21 4.80 15.95
C MET A 245 21.13 5.48 17.32
N THR A 246 21.67 6.67 17.42
CA THR A 246 21.42 7.57 18.57
C THR A 246 20.01 8.16 18.48
N ALA A 247 19.44 8.61 19.61
CA ALA A 247 18.12 9.23 19.65
C ALA A 247 18.00 10.43 18.68
N THR A 248 19.06 11.21 18.54
CA THR A 248 19.11 12.35 17.60
C THR A 248 19.08 11.89 16.14
N GLN A 249 19.81 10.84 15.79
CA GLN A 249 19.80 10.26 14.45
C GLN A 249 18.45 9.66 14.11
N LEU A 250 17.83 8.94 15.04
CA LEU A 250 16.51 8.33 14.85
C LEU A 250 15.43 9.41 14.65
N ARG A 251 15.40 10.46 15.48
CA ARG A 251 14.47 11.58 15.32
C ARG A 251 14.67 12.30 13.98
N LYS A 252 15.93 12.53 13.58
CA LYS A 252 16.23 13.14 12.28
C LYS A 252 15.69 12.29 11.14
N SER A 253 15.96 10.97 11.14
CA SER A 253 15.48 10.07 10.09
C SER A 253 13.95 9.99 10.03
N LEU A 254 13.27 10.03 11.19
CA LEU A 254 11.82 10.11 11.26
C LEU A 254 11.27 11.44 10.70
N THR A 255 11.92 12.55 11.03
CA THR A 255 11.52 13.88 10.51
C THR A 255 11.66 13.94 8.99
N GLU A 256 12.75 13.41 8.43
CA GLU A 256 12.99 13.34 6.99
C GLU A 256 11.96 12.46 6.28
N LEU A 257 11.53 11.36 6.91
CA LEU A 257 10.53 10.43 6.40
C LEU A 257 9.09 10.87 6.66
N TRP A 258 8.86 11.85 7.53
CA TRP A 258 7.52 12.22 8.00
C TRP A 258 6.50 12.53 6.89
N PRO A 259 6.85 13.25 5.81
CA PRO A 259 5.93 13.45 4.70
C PRO A 259 5.40 12.15 4.10
N ASP A 260 6.25 11.13 3.98
CA ASP A 260 5.87 9.82 3.44
C ASP A 260 5.04 8.99 4.44
N VAL A 261 5.30 9.13 5.74
CA VAL A 261 4.45 8.56 6.79
C VAL A 261 3.04 9.12 6.68
N VAL A 262 2.89 10.45 6.63
CA VAL A 262 1.59 11.12 6.51
C VAL A 262 0.86 10.74 5.21
N THR A 263 1.56 10.72 4.09
CA THR A 263 0.94 10.38 2.80
C THR A 263 0.53 8.91 2.73
N SER A 264 1.25 8.01 3.39
CA SER A 264 0.92 6.58 3.43
C SER A 264 -0.41 6.28 4.14
N THR A 265 -0.91 7.20 4.94
CA THR A 265 -2.23 7.09 5.60
C THR A 265 -3.37 7.63 4.74
N LYS A 266 -3.07 8.32 3.64
CA LYS A 266 -4.03 8.94 2.72
C LYS A 266 -4.15 8.12 1.43
N GLN A 267 -5.23 8.38 0.69
CA GLN A 267 -5.37 7.82 -0.65
C GLN A 267 -4.40 8.52 -1.61
N ALA A 268 -3.71 7.74 -2.45
CA ALA A 268 -2.83 8.28 -3.47
C ALA A 268 -3.62 9.03 -4.56
N GLU A 269 -3.03 10.09 -5.10
CA GLU A 269 -3.61 10.86 -6.19
C GLU A 269 -3.16 10.30 -7.54
N PHE A 270 -4.12 9.95 -8.38
CA PHE A 270 -3.87 9.45 -9.72
C PHE A 270 -3.93 10.58 -10.75
N VAL A 271 -2.85 10.75 -11.51
CA VAL A 271 -2.78 11.66 -12.65
C VAL A 271 -3.06 10.85 -13.91
N GLU A 272 -4.30 10.96 -14.41
CA GLU A 272 -4.80 10.21 -15.57
C GLU A 272 -4.66 10.94 -16.91
N ALA A 273 -4.33 12.23 -16.90
CA ALA A 273 -4.11 13.05 -18.09
C ALA A 273 -2.72 13.67 -18.06
N GLY A 274 -2.06 13.71 -19.20
CA GLY A 274 -0.88 14.54 -19.37
C GLY A 274 -1.22 16.02 -19.11
N PRO A 275 -0.25 16.86 -18.70
CA PRO A 275 -0.51 18.28 -18.52
C PRO A 275 -1.05 18.84 -19.85
N VAL A 276 -2.24 19.44 -19.77
CA VAL A 276 -2.73 20.28 -20.87
C VAL A 276 -1.76 21.45 -20.96
N THR A 277 -1.02 21.54 -22.05
CA THR A 277 0.00 22.55 -22.31
C THR A 277 -0.64 23.92 -22.58
N GLU A 278 -1.44 24.45 -21.66
CA GLU A 278 -2.03 25.79 -21.77
C GLU A 278 -1.50 26.83 -20.78
N ASN A 279 -0.59 26.49 -19.88
CA ASN A 279 0.03 27.48 -19.04
C ASN A 279 1.52 27.69 -19.44
N LYS A 280 1.75 28.61 -20.38
CA LYS A 280 3.06 29.23 -20.50
C LYS A 280 3.42 29.80 -19.13
N PRO A 281 4.61 29.48 -18.57
CA PRO A 281 5.00 30.03 -17.28
C PRO A 281 4.91 31.56 -17.34
N GLY A 282 4.21 32.16 -16.38
CA GLY A 282 4.15 33.61 -16.28
C GLY A 282 5.57 34.17 -16.14
N ILE A 283 5.83 35.34 -16.72
CA ILE A 283 7.13 36.04 -16.70
C ILE A 283 7.76 36.12 -15.30
N ILE A 284 6.95 36.08 -14.25
CA ILE A 284 7.39 36.11 -12.84
C ILE A 284 8.07 34.80 -12.42
N ASN A 285 7.61 33.63 -12.90
CA ASN A 285 8.25 32.34 -12.61
C ASN A 285 9.61 32.20 -13.30
N TRP A 286 9.78 32.83 -14.46
CA TRP A 286 11.01 32.83 -15.20
C TRP A 286 12.14 33.64 -14.48
N ILE A 287 11.77 34.65 -13.68
CA ILE A 287 12.73 35.50 -12.94
C ILE A 287 13.12 34.90 -11.58
N MET A 288 12.24 34.11 -10.95
CA MET A 288 12.45 33.59 -9.59
C MET A 288 13.02 32.17 -9.51
N ASN A 289 12.87 31.35 -10.54
CA ASN A 289 13.49 30.02 -10.62
C ASN A 289 14.62 30.06 -11.63
N SER A 290 15.83 29.69 -11.23
CA SER A 290 16.91 29.37 -12.15
C SER A 290 16.49 28.10 -12.92
N ILE A 291 15.87 28.30 -14.10
CA ILE A 291 15.55 27.21 -15.02
C ILE A 291 16.88 26.62 -15.47
N PRO A 292 17.16 25.34 -15.28
CA PRO A 292 18.40 24.76 -15.71
C PRO A 292 18.50 24.81 -17.25
N ASP A 293 19.59 25.32 -17.76
CA ASP A 293 19.88 25.29 -19.22
C ASP A 293 19.96 23.86 -19.73
N ARG A 294 20.17 22.90 -18.83
CA ARG A 294 20.36 21.49 -19.14
C ARG A 294 19.84 20.61 -17.99
N VAL A 295 19.04 19.57 -18.32
CA VAL A 295 18.50 18.61 -17.35
C VAL A 295 19.26 17.29 -17.49
N HIS A 296 19.76 16.78 -16.35
CA HIS A 296 20.44 15.49 -16.26
C HIS A 296 19.47 14.41 -15.78
N VAL A 297 19.25 13.39 -16.59
CA VAL A 297 18.29 12.31 -16.37
C VAL A 297 19.02 10.97 -16.30
N ALA A 298 18.79 10.24 -15.23
CA ALA A 298 19.31 8.90 -15.02
C ALA A 298 18.21 7.83 -15.13
N PHE A 299 18.55 6.72 -15.78
CA PHE A 299 17.71 5.53 -15.88
C PHE A 299 18.40 4.37 -15.20
N VAL A 300 17.80 3.84 -14.12
CA VAL A 300 18.34 2.71 -13.35
C VAL A 300 17.50 1.48 -13.64
N HIS A 301 18.12 0.48 -14.27
CA HIS A 301 17.47 -0.73 -14.74
C HIS A 301 17.86 -1.95 -13.91
N GLN A 302 16.88 -2.80 -13.61
CA GLN A 302 17.12 -4.05 -12.88
C GLN A 302 17.98 -5.05 -13.67
N LEU A 303 17.83 -5.07 -14.99
CA LEU A 303 18.49 -5.99 -15.93
C LEU A 303 19.20 -5.21 -17.03
N ASP A 304 19.83 -5.94 -17.96
CA ASP A 304 20.45 -5.38 -19.16
C ASP A 304 19.44 -5.32 -20.32
N ALA A 305 19.58 -4.32 -21.19
CA ALA A 305 18.73 -4.14 -22.37
C ALA A 305 18.85 -5.29 -23.40
N ALA A 306 20.01 -5.96 -23.46
CA ALA A 306 20.21 -7.09 -24.35
C ALA A 306 19.42 -8.35 -23.93
N THR A 307 19.10 -8.46 -22.65
CA THR A 307 18.43 -9.64 -22.09
C THR A 307 16.96 -9.39 -21.70
N SER A 308 16.55 -8.13 -21.61
CA SER A 308 15.22 -7.74 -21.14
C SER A 308 14.50 -6.84 -22.15
N PRO A 309 13.47 -7.34 -22.84
CA PRO A 309 12.61 -6.50 -23.68
C PRO A 309 11.95 -5.34 -22.93
N TRP A 310 11.69 -5.50 -21.63
CA TRP A 310 11.19 -4.44 -20.75
C TRP A 310 12.18 -3.28 -20.64
N VAL A 311 13.45 -3.59 -20.36
CA VAL A 311 14.53 -2.59 -20.30
C VAL A 311 14.75 -1.93 -21.65
N LEU A 312 14.69 -2.72 -22.74
CA LEU A 312 14.82 -2.18 -24.09
C LEU A 312 13.74 -1.12 -24.39
N GLY A 313 12.47 -1.36 -23.98
CA GLY A 313 11.40 -0.38 -24.16
C GLY A 313 11.67 0.94 -23.40
N HIS A 314 12.24 0.87 -22.19
CA HIS A 314 12.68 2.05 -21.46
C HIS A 314 13.85 2.78 -22.12
N GLU A 315 14.80 2.02 -22.67
CA GLU A 315 15.94 2.58 -23.43
C GLU A 315 15.52 3.24 -24.76
N GLU A 316 14.49 2.74 -25.43
CA GLU A 316 13.86 3.43 -26.55
C GLU A 316 13.25 4.75 -26.10
N GLY A 317 12.62 4.77 -24.92
CA GLY A 317 12.12 5.99 -24.28
C GLY A 317 13.22 7.00 -23.95
N ARG A 318 14.37 6.54 -23.47
CA ARG A 318 15.55 7.38 -23.23
C ARG A 318 16.07 8.01 -24.53
N ARG A 319 16.23 7.21 -25.59
CA ARG A 319 16.65 7.73 -26.91
C ARG A 319 15.67 8.76 -27.46
N HIS A 320 14.37 8.55 -27.28
CA HIS A 320 13.36 9.53 -27.65
C HIS A 320 13.57 10.89 -26.96
N LEU A 321 14.01 10.93 -25.69
CA LEU A 321 14.37 12.19 -25.03
C LEU A 321 15.56 12.88 -25.69
N GLU A 322 16.63 12.13 -25.98
CA GLU A 322 17.83 12.67 -26.64
C GLU A 322 17.52 13.23 -28.01
N GLU A 323 16.67 12.53 -28.79
CA GLU A 323 16.21 12.98 -30.09
C GLU A 323 15.31 14.22 -30.02
N THR A 324 14.44 14.29 -28.99
CA THR A 324 13.46 15.37 -28.83
C THR A 324 14.09 16.66 -28.33
N PHE A 325 14.98 16.57 -27.34
CA PHE A 325 15.51 17.74 -26.61
C PHE A 325 16.95 18.09 -26.96
N GLY A 326 17.69 17.19 -27.66
CA GLY A 326 19.07 17.41 -28.06
C GLY A 326 19.96 17.80 -26.86
N TYR A 327 20.66 18.94 -26.96
CA TYR A 327 21.62 19.38 -25.93
C TYR A 327 20.99 19.79 -24.60
N GLN A 328 19.68 20.01 -24.55
CA GLN A 328 18.97 20.42 -23.32
C GLN A 328 18.85 19.29 -22.31
N VAL A 329 19.04 18.04 -22.75
CA VAL A 329 18.93 16.87 -21.89
C VAL A 329 20.17 16.00 -22.01
N VAL A 330 20.69 15.56 -20.86
CA VAL A 330 21.78 14.57 -20.78
C VAL A 330 21.22 13.32 -20.14
N CYS A 331 21.10 12.24 -20.89
CA CYS A 331 20.60 10.97 -20.39
C CYS A 331 21.75 9.98 -20.11
N ARG A 332 21.65 9.23 -19.01
CA ARG A 332 22.55 8.12 -18.70
C ARG A 332 21.77 6.92 -18.20
N SER A 333 22.21 5.73 -18.58
CA SER A 333 21.62 4.46 -18.16
C SER A 333 22.57 3.65 -17.31
N TYR A 334 22.03 3.03 -16.26
CA TYR A 334 22.72 2.19 -15.31
C TYR A 334 22.01 0.85 -15.25
N PHE A 335 22.74 -0.24 -15.49
CA PHE A 335 22.15 -1.57 -15.69
C PHE A 335 22.51 -2.53 -14.55
N ASN A 336 21.73 -3.61 -14.43
CA ASN A 336 21.97 -4.71 -13.48
C ASN A 336 21.79 -4.31 -12.00
N ALA A 337 20.85 -3.42 -11.70
CA ALA A 337 20.38 -3.13 -10.35
C ALA A 337 19.53 -4.30 -9.80
N ASN A 338 20.13 -5.49 -9.70
CA ASN A 338 19.42 -6.74 -9.40
C ASN A 338 19.30 -7.05 -7.89
N SER A 339 19.95 -6.25 -7.04
CA SER A 339 19.83 -6.25 -5.57
C SER A 339 19.76 -4.81 -5.05
N ASP A 340 19.32 -4.63 -3.80
CA ASP A 340 19.28 -3.32 -3.16
C ASP A 340 20.67 -2.67 -3.08
N ASP A 341 21.71 -3.45 -2.80
CA ASP A 341 23.08 -2.95 -2.73
C ASP A 341 23.60 -2.50 -4.10
N ALA A 342 23.37 -3.31 -5.14
CA ALA A 342 23.74 -2.93 -6.51
C ALA A 342 22.96 -1.69 -6.97
N ALA A 343 21.67 -1.61 -6.69
CA ALA A 343 20.85 -0.46 -7.01
C ALA A 343 21.31 0.79 -6.26
N ALA A 344 21.69 0.66 -4.98
CA ALA A 344 22.21 1.77 -4.19
C ALA A 344 23.48 2.37 -4.80
N LEU A 345 24.43 1.53 -5.17
CA LEU A 345 25.68 1.97 -5.81
C LEU A 345 25.42 2.70 -7.12
N LEU A 346 24.51 2.17 -7.97
CA LEU A 346 24.19 2.78 -9.25
C LEU A 346 23.41 4.09 -9.13
N ILE A 347 22.50 4.19 -8.16
CA ILE A 347 21.79 5.45 -7.88
C ILE A 347 22.76 6.49 -7.32
N GLU A 348 23.67 6.10 -6.42
CA GLU A 348 24.69 6.99 -5.86
C GLU A 348 25.62 7.50 -6.95
N GLN A 349 26.10 6.62 -7.85
CA GLN A 349 26.85 7.01 -9.03
C GLN A 349 26.09 7.99 -9.91
N ALA A 350 24.80 7.75 -10.18
CA ALA A 350 23.98 8.66 -10.98
C ALA A 350 23.90 10.06 -10.34
N ILE A 351 23.77 10.13 -9.02
CA ILE A 351 23.71 11.39 -8.27
C ILE A 351 25.06 12.12 -8.33
N ASP A 352 26.16 11.41 -8.12
CA ASP A 352 27.54 11.97 -8.19
C ASP A 352 27.85 12.49 -9.59
N GLU A 353 27.29 11.88 -10.64
CA GLU A 353 27.39 12.33 -12.03
C GLU A 353 26.41 13.45 -12.39
N GLY A 354 25.66 13.95 -11.41
CA GLY A 354 24.83 15.17 -11.50
C GLY A 354 23.38 14.93 -11.93
N ALA A 355 22.84 13.72 -11.79
CA ALA A 355 21.43 13.45 -12.10
C ALA A 355 20.49 14.29 -11.24
N GLN A 356 19.51 14.93 -11.89
CA GLN A 356 18.46 15.74 -11.25
C GLN A 356 17.12 14.98 -11.23
N ILE A 357 16.90 14.14 -12.24
CA ILE A 357 15.75 13.27 -12.38
C ILE A 357 16.24 11.83 -12.48
N ILE A 358 15.69 10.95 -11.67
CA ILE A 358 16.10 9.54 -11.63
C ILE A 358 14.86 8.67 -11.84
N PHE A 359 14.87 7.89 -12.92
CA PHE A 359 13.86 6.88 -13.22
C PHE A 359 14.38 5.50 -12.83
N THR A 360 13.74 4.84 -11.90
CA THR A 360 13.94 3.42 -11.64
C THR A 360 12.84 2.62 -12.37
N THR A 361 13.24 1.70 -13.22
CA THR A 361 12.35 1.14 -14.27
C THR A 361 11.69 -0.19 -13.91
N ALA A 362 11.72 -0.57 -12.63
CA ALA A 362 11.08 -1.79 -12.14
C ALA A 362 10.47 -1.59 -10.74
N PRO A 363 9.32 -2.23 -10.44
CA PRO A 363 8.70 -2.14 -9.12
C PRO A 363 9.61 -2.60 -7.97
N LYS A 364 10.44 -3.62 -8.19
CA LYS A 364 11.41 -4.12 -7.19
C LYS A 364 12.42 -3.07 -6.70
N LEU A 365 12.64 -2.00 -7.47
CA LEU A 365 13.54 -0.91 -7.09
C LEU A 365 12.86 0.13 -6.18
N ASN A 366 11.57 -0.02 -5.89
CA ASN A 366 10.79 0.96 -5.13
C ASN A 366 11.39 1.27 -3.76
N ARG A 367 11.76 0.23 -2.98
CA ARG A 367 12.33 0.39 -1.65
C ARG A 367 13.61 1.24 -1.65
N ILE A 368 14.55 0.91 -2.53
CA ILE A 368 15.80 1.64 -2.61
C ILE A 368 15.61 3.04 -3.20
N THR A 369 14.68 3.21 -4.13
CA THR A 369 14.29 4.51 -4.67
C THR A 369 13.78 5.43 -3.58
N LEU A 370 12.88 4.93 -2.71
CA LEU A 370 12.37 5.69 -1.56
C LEU A 370 13.48 6.10 -0.60
N LYS A 371 14.41 5.19 -0.28
CA LYS A 371 15.55 5.47 0.60
C LYS A 371 16.38 6.66 0.07
N PHE A 372 16.67 6.67 -1.21
CA PHE A 372 17.43 7.76 -1.84
C PHE A 372 16.61 9.04 -1.98
N ALA A 373 15.32 8.94 -2.28
CA ALA A 373 14.43 10.10 -2.37
C ALA A 373 14.27 10.84 -1.03
N VAL A 374 14.29 10.13 0.08
CA VAL A 374 14.30 10.72 1.43
C VAL A 374 15.66 11.38 1.72
N LYS A 375 16.77 10.69 1.38
CA LYS A 375 18.14 11.19 1.58
C LYS A 375 18.48 12.42 0.74
N TYR A 376 17.93 12.50 -0.50
CA TYR A 376 18.21 13.57 -1.46
C TYR A 376 16.93 14.34 -1.87
N PRO A 377 16.32 15.12 -0.97
CA PRO A 377 15.00 15.72 -1.17
C PRO A 377 14.92 16.75 -2.30
N LYS A 378 16.04 17.22 -2.82
CA LYS A 378 16.09 18.18 -3.95
C LYS A 378 16.04 17.51 -5.32
N LEU A 379 16.19 16.17 -5.38
CA LEU A 379 16.15 15.42 -6.62
C LEU A 379 14.75 14.82 -6.84
N HIS A 380 14.41 14.58 -8.10
CA HIS A 380 13.12 14.03 -8.47
C HIS A 380 13.26 12.53 -8.78
N PHE A 381 12.58 11.71 -7.98
CA PHE A 381 12.60 10.26 -8.14
C PHE A 381 11.27 9.75 -8.69
N PHE A 382 11.37 8.88 -9.71
CA PHE A 382 10.26 8.20 -10.34
C PHE A 382 10.50 6.69 -10.31
N ASN A 383 9.48 5.92 -9.97
CA ASN A 383 9.54 4.47 -10.00
C ASN A 383 8.46 3.90 -10.93
N CYS A 384 8.86 3.00 -11.84
CA CYS A 384 7.92 2.32 -12.73
C CYS A 384 7.12 1.28 -11.94
N SER A 385 6.05 1.74 -11.34
CA SER A 385 5.09 0.98 -10.55
C SER A 385 3.77 1.74 -10.49
N VAL A 386 2.82 1.25 -9.72
CA VAL A 386 1.50 1.85 -9.55
C VAL A 386 1.06 1.76 -8.09
N ASP A 387 0.23 2.69 -7.65
CA ASP A 387 -0.35 2.73 -6.29
C ASP A 387 0.72 2.85 -5.18
N LEU A 388 1.69 3.78 -5.37
CA LEU A 388 2.64 4.11 -4.32
C LEU A 388 2.09 5.22 -3.42
N PRO A 389 2.13 5.03 -2.10
CA PRO A 389 1.61 6.00 -1.14
C PRO A 389 2.65 7.03 -0.68
N TYR A 390 3.67 7.33 -1.50
CA TYR A 390 4.80 8.17 -1.09
C TYR A 390 4.76 9.56 -1.73
N SER A 391 5.13 10.58 -0.97
CA SER A 391 5.33 11.93 -1.48
C SER A 391 6.72 12.15 -2.07
N SER A 392 7.70 11.35 -1.65
CA SER A 392 9.09 11.44 -2.08
C SER A 392 9.36 10.78 -3.43
N VAL A 393 8.53 9.80 -3.82
CA VAL A 393 8.68 9.04 -5.06
C VAL A 393 7.37 9.09 -5.84
N ARG A 394 7.43 9.51 -7.10
CA ARG A 394 6.30 9.44 -8.02
C ARG A 394 6.27 8.09 -8.70
N ALA A 395 5.12 7.41 -8.65
CA ALA A 395 4.93 6.23 -9.48
C ALA A 395 4.53 6.63 -10.91
N TYR A 396 4.90 5.79 -11.87
CA TYR A 396 4.41 5.92 -13.23
C TYR A 396 4.15 4.56 -13.85
N TYR A 397 3.00 4.45 -14.50
CA TYR A 397 2.60 3.26 -15.24
C TYR A 397 1.58 3.61 -16.34
N GLY A 398 1.25 2.64 -17.21
CA GLY A 398 0.30 2.84 -18.30
C GLY A 398 -1.04 2.16 -18.05
N ARG A 399 -2.14 2.77 -18.49
CA ARG A 399 -3.49 2.17 -18.54
C ARG A 399 -3.58 1.15 -19.66
N ILE A 400 -2.83 0.05 -19.53
CA ILE A 400 -2.69 -0.98 -20.57
C ILE A 400 -4.03 -1.66 -20.91
N PHE A 401 -5.01 -1.62 -20.00
CA PHE A 401 -6.33 -2.18 -20.24
C PHE A 401 -7.05 -1.52 -21.44
N GLU A 402 -6.75 -0.26 -21.77
CA GLU A 402 -7.30 0.42 -22.94
C GLU A 402 -6.86 -0.29 -24.24
N ALA A 403 -5.58 -0.61 -24.34
CA ALA A 403 -5.03 -1.35 -25.47
C ALA A 403 -5.49 -2.83 -25.47
N LYS A 404 -5.67 -3.43 -24.28
CA LYS A 404 -6.23 -4.78 -24.14
C LYS A 404 -7.66 -4.88 -24.67
N PHE A 405 -8.47 -3.86 -24.49
CA PHE A 405 -9.81 -3.81 -25.07
C PHE A 405 -9.75 -3.89 -26.60
N ILE A 406 -8.87 -3.13 -27.23
CA ILE A 406 -8.69 -3.14 -28.71
C ILE A 406 -8.19 -4.50 -29.19
N THR A 407 -7.18 -5.09 -28.52
CA THR A 407 -6.68 -6.42 -28.88
C THR A 407 -7.73 -7.51 -28.64
N GLY A 408 -8.60 -7.33 -27.63
CA GLY A 408 -9.76 -8.18 -27.40
C GLY A 408 -10.79 -8.09 -28.54
N ALA A 409 -11.09 -6.88 -29.03
CA ALA A 409 -11.97 -6.70 -30.19
C ALA A 409 -11.41 -7.35 -31.47
N ILE A 410 -10.09 -7.25 -31.66
CA ILE A 410 -9.41 -7.97 -32.76
C ILE A 410 -9.55 -9.48 -32.58
N ALA A 411 -9.31 -9.99 -31.37
CA ALA A 411 -9.42 -11.41 -31.07
C ALA A 411 -10.83 -11.95 -31.30
N GLY A 412 -11.86 -11.22 -30.88
CA GLY A 412 -13.25 -11.58 -31.10
C GLY A 412 -13.63 -11.65 -32.58
N ALA A 413 -13.12 -10.68 -33.39
CA ALA A 413 -13.33 -10.67 -34.83
C ALA A 413 -12.59 -11.79 -35.58
N MET A 414 -11.48 -12.30 -35.00
CA MET A 414 -10.64 -13.33 -35.64
C MET A 414 -10.94 -14.75 -35.16
N ALA A 415 -11.66 -14.92 -34.04
CA ALA A 415 -11.99 -16.22 -33.47
C ALA A 415 -13.02 -16.94 -34.31
N GLN A 416 -12.71 -18.18 -34.76
CA GLN A 416 -13.60 -18.98 -35.61
C GLN A 416 -14.63 -19.79 -34.81
N ASN A 417 -14.35 -20.10 -33.54
CA ASN A 417 -15.13 -21.01 -32.70
C ASN A 417 -15.61 -20.36 -31.39
N ASP A 418 -15.74 -19.04 -31.36
CA ASP A 418 -16.17 -18.25 -30.19
C ASP A 418 -15.25 -18.40 -28.94
N ARG A 419 -14.20 -19.25 -28.96
CA ARG A 419 -13.29 -19.50 -27.86
C ARG A 419 -11.95 -18.81 -28.09
N ILE A 420 -11.51 -18.07 -27.08
CA ILE A 420 -10.29 -17.26 -27.14
C ILE A 420 -9.48 -17.53 -25.86
N GLY A 421 -8.20 -17.85 -26.00
CA GLY A 421 -7.29 -18.05 -24.88
C GLY A 421 -6.71 -16.72 -24.37
N TYR A 422 -6.60 -16.60 -23.07
CA TYR A 422 -5.90 -15.49 -22.43
C TYR A 422 -4.90 -16.02 -21.40
N VAL A 423 -3.63 -15.63 -21.54
CA VAL A 423 -2.58 -15.95 -20.59
C VAL A 423 -2.40 -14.78 -19.64
N GLY A 424 -2.88 -14.92 -18.41
CA GLY A 424 -2.60 -14.00 -17.32
C GLY A 424 -1.16 -14.17 -16.83
N SER A 425 -0.49 -13.08 -16.44
CA SER A 425 0.86 -13.14 -15.86
C SER A 425 0.81 -13.49 -14.37
N ASN A 426 0.58 -12.52 -13.51
CA ASN A 426 0.43 -12.65 -12.07
C ASN A 426 -0.86 -11.91 -11.64
N PRO A 427 -1.56 -12.35 -10.57
CA PRO A 427 -2.75 -11.66 -10.06
C PRO A 427 -2.36 -10.42 -9.26
N ILE A 428 -1.75 -9.46 -9.92
CA ILE A 428 -1.31 -8.18 -9.35
C ILE A 428 -2.24 -7.04 -9.77
N VAL A 429 -2.12 -5.90 -9.10
CA VAL A 429 -2.94 -4.71 -9.36
C VAL A 429 -3.00 -4.36 -10.85
N GLY A 430 -4.22 -4.15 -11.37
CA GLY A 430 -4.51 -3.81 -12.77
C GLY A 430 -4.51 -4.99 -13.76
N VAL A 431 -4.03 -6.18 -13.41
CA VAL A 431 -4.05 -7.33 -14.34
C VAL A 431 -5.46 -7.89 -14.54
N PRO A 432 -6.32 -8.09 -13.52
CA PRO A 432 -7.71 -8.50 -13.75
C PRO A 432 -8.50 -7.47 -14.58
N ALA A 433 -8.26 -6.17 -14.39
CA ALA A 433 -8.87 -5.15 -15.25
C ALA A 433 -8.45 -5.30 -16.71
N SER A 434 -7.18 -5.65 -16.97
CA SER A 434 -6.69 -5.92 -18.33
C SER A 434 -7.36 -7.16 -18.95
N ASN A 435 -7.57 -8.23 -18.16
CA ASN A 435 -8.30 -9.43 -18.60
C ASN A 435 -9.75 -9.10 -18.94
N ASN A 436 -10.42 -8.36 -18.07
CA ASN A 436 -11.80 -7.97 -18.26
C ASN A 436 -11.98 -7.00 -19.45
N ALA A 437 -11.07 -6.03 -19.63
CA ALA A 437 -11.10 -5.15 -20.78
C ALA A 437 -10.94 -5.94 -22.10
N PHE A 438 -10.04 -6.91 -22.15
CA PHE A 438 -9.91 -7.81 -23.29
C PHE A 438 -11.20 -8.60 -23.55
N ALA A 439 -11.79 -9.16 -22.53
CA ALA A 439 -13.04 -9.92 -22.62
C ALA A 439 -14.22 -9.05 -23.14
N LEU A 440 -14.32 -7.82 -22.63
CA LEU A 440 -15.32 -6.85 -23.09
C LEU A 440 -15.09 -6.40 -24.54
N GLY A 441 -13.81 -6.26 -24.93
CA GLY A 441 -13.45 -5.98 -26.33
C GLY A 441 -13.86 -7.13 -27.27
N ALA A 442 -13.61 -8.37 -26.89
CA ALA A 442 -14.03 -9.54 -27.65
C ALA A 442 -15.54 -9.63 -27.81
N LEU A 443 -16.32 -9.34 -26.76
CA LEU A 443 -17.78 -9.29 -26.83
C LEU A 443 -18.31 -8.20 -27.78
N MET A 444 -17.55 -7.13 -27.98
CA MET A 444 -17.96 -6.05 -28.86
C MET A 444 -18.06 -6.51 -30.32
N THR A 445 -17.19 -7.41 -30.75
CA THR A 445 -17.09 -7.91 -32.13
C THR A 445 -17.68 -9.31 -32.30
N ASN A 446 -17.69 -10.09 -31.24
CA ASN A 446 -18.31 -11.41 -31.20
C ASN A 446 -19.13 -11.56 -29.90
N PRO A 447 -20.47 -11.37 -29.93
CA PRO A 447 -21.33 -11.45 -28.75
C PRO A 447 -21.34 -12.81 -28.05
N ARG A 448 -20.80 -13.86 -28.69
CA ARG A 448 -20.68 -15.20 -28.10
C ARG A 448 -19.29 -15.53 -27.61
N ALA A 449 -18.35 -14.58 -27.71
CA ALA A 449 -16.97 -14.81 -27.31
C ALA A 449 -16.83 -15.26 -25.86
N GLN A 450 -16.15 -16.39 -25.66
CA GLN A 450 -15.78 -16.93 -24.35
C GLN A 450 -14.26 -16.87 -24.22
N ILE A 451 -13.80 -16.24 -23.14
CA ILE A 451 -12.38 -16.09 -22.85
C ILE A 451 -11.96 -17.18 -21.87
N GLU A 452 -11.05 -18.04 -22.26
CA GLU A 452 -10.46 -19.02 -21.35
C GLU A 452 -9.19 -18.45 -20.74
N LEU A 453 -9.25 -18.13 -19.45
CA LEU A 453 -8.13 -17.54 -18.69
C LEU A 453 -7.30 -18.66 -18.06
N ARG A 454 -6.00 -18.65 -18.33
CA ARG A 454 -4.98 -19.48 -17.65
C ARG A 454 -3.82 -18.60 -17.22
N TRP A 455 -3.19 -18.95 -16.11
CA TRP A 455 -2.14 -18.12 -15.52
C TRP A 455 -0.76 -18.73 -15.72
N SER A 456 0.18 -17.93 -16.19
CA SER A 456 1.59 -18.36 -16.36
C SER A 456 2.34 -18.47 -15.02
N CYS A 457 1.80 -17.90 -13.95
CA CYS A 457 2.35 -18.01 -12.59
C CYS A 457 1.89 -19.27 -11.84
N CYS A 458 1.05 -20.10 -12.46
CA CYS A 458 0.57 -21.37 -11.94
C CYS A 458 1.20 -22.54 -12.70
N GLU A 459 0.96 -23.77 -12.22
CA GLU A 459 1.40 -24.98 -12.94
C GLU A 459 0.71 -25.09 -14.31
N GLY A 460 1.44 -25.61 -15.30
CA GLY A 460 0.95 -25.86 -16.66
C GLY A 460 1.72 -25.14 -17.76
N THR A 461 1.27 -25.35 -18.98
CA THR A 461 1.80 -24.73 -20.20
C THR A 461 0.66 -24.09 -20.99
N PRO A 462 0.15 -22.91 -20.57
CA PRO A 462 -1.10 -22.34 -21.08
C PRO A 462 -1.24 -22.33 -22.61
N GLN A 463 -0.19 -21.96 -23.37
CA GLN A 463 -0.27 -21.90 -24.82
C GLN A 463 -0.43 -23.28 -25.46
N ALA A 464 0.34 -24.27 -25.01
CA ALA A 464 0.26 -25.65 -25.51
C ALA A 464 -1.10 -26.29 -25.15
N ASP A 465 -1.58 -25.96 -23.95
CA ASP A 465 -2.87 -26.44 -23.48
C ASP A 465 -4.03 -25.86 -24.30
N PHE A 466 -3.98 -24.56 -24.62
CA PHE A 466 -4.97 -23.93 -25.52
C PHE A 466 -4.98 -24.57 -26.91
N PHE A 467 -3.79 -24.81 -27.48
CA PHE A 467 -3.69 -25.46 -28.79
C PHE A 467 -4.34 -26.85 -28.78
N ARG A 468 -4.04 -27.65 -27.75
CA ARG A 468 -4.62 -28.99 -27.58
C ARG A 468 -6.15 -28.94 -27.44
N ASP A 469 -6.67 -27.92 -26.76
CA ASP A 469 -8.10 -27.73 -26.55
C ASP A 469 -8.82 -27.09 -27.76
N GLY A 470 -8.11 -26.90 -28.88
CA GLY A 470 -8.67 -26.37 -30.12
C GLY A 470 -8.83 -24.85 -30.14
N ILE A 471 -8.28 -24.13 -29.18
CA ILE A 471 -8.29 -22.68 -29.14
C ILE A 471 -7.16 -22.16 -30.00
N ARG A 472 -7.46 -21.33 -30.97
CA ARG A 472 -6.52 -20.86 -31.99
C ARG A 472 -6.17 -19.38 -31.87
N VAL A 473 -7.02 -18.55 -31.27
CA VAL A 473 -6.71 -17.13 -31.01
C VAL A 473 -6.35 -16.97 -29.54
N ILE A 474 -5.16 -16.46 -29.26
CA ILE A 474 -4.59 -16.40 -27.92
C ILE A 474 -4.00 -15.00 -27.68
N SER A 475 -4.31 -14.41 -26.51
CA SER A 475 -3.57 -13.26 -25.95
C SER A 475 -2.53 -13.76 -24.97
N ASN A 476 -1.28 -13.40 -25.18
CA ASN A 476 -0.13 -13.76 -24.35
C ASN A 476 0.49 -12.49 -23.73
N ARG A 477 1.75 -12.60 -23.29
CA ARG A 477 2.52 -11.47 -22.78
C ARG A 477 2.55 -10.31 -23.78
N ASP A 478 2.51 -9.10 -23.28
CA ASP A 478 2.54 -7.90 -24.12
C ASP A 478 3.97 -7.54 -24.54
N VAL A 479 4.11 -6.86 -25.67
CA VAL A 479 5.39 -6.34 -26.13
C VAL A 479 5.69 -5.04 -25.40
N PRO A 480 6.78 -4.95 -24.62
CA PRO A 480 7.07 -3.74 -23.85
C PRO A 480 7.63 -2.60 -24.68
N SER A 481 7.82 -2.80 -26.00
CA SER A 481 8.48 -1.87 -26.92
C SER A 481 7.71 -1.76 -28.23
N GLN A 482 7.83 -0.63 -28.92
CA GLN A 482 7.23 -0.42 -30.25
C GLN A 482 7.92 -1.18 -31.37
N ASN A 483 9.05 -1.84 -31.12
CA ASN A 483 9.76 -2.57 -32.12
C ASN A 483 8.96 -3.77 -32.64
N LYS A 484 8.44 -3.66 -33.86
CA LYS A 484 7.61 -4.69 -34.50
C LYS A 484 8.28 -6.07 -34.59
N MET A 485 9.60 -6.12 -34.58
CA MET A 485 10.36 -7.38 -34.59
C MET A 485 9.96 -8.32 -33.46
N TYR A 486 9.74 -7.80 -32.26
CA TYR A 486 9.34 -8.63 -31.13
C TYR A 486 7.95 -9.25 -31.30
N MET A 487 7.04 -8.54 -31.98
CA MET A 487 5.71 -9.06 -32.27
C MET A 487 5.76 -10.16 -33.35
N GLU A 488 6.62 -10.03 -34.33
CA GLU A 488 6.67 -10.95 -35.48
C GLU A 488 7.43 -12.25 -35.21
N PHE A 489 8.45 -12.22 -34.35
CA PHE A 489 9.32 -13.37 -34.09
C PHE A 489 9.10 -14.04 -32.73
N CYS A 490 8.24 -13.49 -31.86
CA CYS A 490 8.00 -14.00 -30.52
C CYS A 490 6.51 -14.19 -30.26
N ASN A 491 6.16 -15.05 -29.32
CA ASN A 491 4.78 -15.32 -28.83
C ASN A 491 4.23 -14.16 -28.00
N TYR A 492 4.40 -12.92 -28.45
CA TYR A 492 3.91 -11.74 -27.74
C TYR A 492 2.58 -11.24 -28.30
N GLY A 493 1.82 -10.55 -27.47
CA GLY A 493 0.55 -9.94 -27.84
C GLY A 493 -0.53 -10.97 -28.14
N THR A 494 -1.43 -10.59 -29.04
CA THR A 494 -2.52 -11.44 -29.53
C THR A 494 -2.12 -12.02 -30.89
N TYR A 495 -2.21 -13.34 -31.02
CA TYR A 495 -1.88 -14.06 -32.23
C TYR A 495 -2.90 -15.17 -32.53
N GLN A 496 -2.93 -15.63 -33.76
CA GLN A 496 -3.65 -16.79 -34.22
C GLN A 496 -2.67 -17.93 -34.47
N MET A 497 -3.06 -19.15 -34.09
CA MET A 497 -2.30 -20.37 -34.39
C MET A 497 -2.94 -21.08 -35.58
N ASP A 498 -2.14 -21.45 -36.57
CA ASP A 498 -2.58 -22.33 -37.65
C ASP A 498 -2.65 -23.81 -37.20
N ASP A 499 -3.18 -24.69 -38.05
CA ASP A 499 -3.35 -26.11 -37.72
C ASP A 499 -2.02 -26.86 -37.54
N ARG A 500 -0.90 -26.26 -37.91
CA ARG A 500 0.46 -26.80 -37.76
C ARG A 500 1.18 -26.21 -36.55
N GLY A 501 0.50 -25.33 -35.78
CA GLY A 501 1.08 -24.62 -34.65
C GLY A 501 1.91 -23.39 -35.02
N GLY A 502 1.88 -22.97 -36.29
CA GLY A 502 2.51 -21.74 -36.73
C GLY A 502 1.80 -20.51 -36.17
N LEU A 503 2.55 -19.50 -35.76
CA LEU A 503 2.02 -18.29 -35.15
C LEU A 503 1.81 -17.19 -36.18
N ILE A 504 0.64 -16.58 -36.18
CA ILE A 504 0.26 -15.43 -36.99
C ILE A 504 -0.01 -14.28 -36.06
N PRO A 505 0.92 -13.31 -35.92
CA PRO A 505 0.70 -12.15 -35.03
C PRO A 505 -0.47 -11.31 -35.53
N LEU A 506 -1.28 -10.82 -34.60
CA LEU A 506 -2.44 -9.97 -34.88
C LEU A 506 -2.21 -8.54 -34.35
N ALA A 507 -2.03 -8.40 -33.05
CA ALA A 507 -1.82 -7.10 -32.42
C ALA A 507 -1.17 -7.26 -31.05
N SER A 508 -0.53 -6.20 -30.55
CA SER A 508 -0.01 -6.17 -29.18
C SER A 508 -0.16 -4.81 -28.56
N PRO A 509 -0.59 -4.73 -27.29
CA PRO A 509 -0.38 -3.53 -26.50
C PRO A 509 1.10 -3.17 -26.42
N VAL A 510 1.42 -1.89 -26.45
CA VAL A 510 2.79 -1.39 -26.32
C VAL A 510 2.85 -0.19 -25.39
N TRP A 511 3.96 -0.08 -24.64
CA TRP A 511 4.29 1.11 -23.84
C TRP A 511 5.21 2.03 -24.63
N VAL A 512 4.84 3.31 -24.70
CA VAL A 512 5.60 4.37 -25.35
C VAL A 512 6.23 5.24 -24.28
N TRP A 513 7.19 4.68 -23.53
CA TRP A 513 7.80 5.33 -22.37
C TRP A 513 8.37 6.71 -22.67
N GLY A 514 8.86 6.92 -23.89
CA GLY A 514 9.36 8.21 -24.32
C GLY A 514 8.36 9.35 -24.17
N LYS A 515 7.07 9.09 -24.36
CA LYS A 515 6.02 10.10 -24.13
C LYS A 515 5.87 10.47 -22.67
N PHE A 516 5.97 9.50 -21.76
CA PHE A 516 5.97 9.80 -20.34
C PHE A 516 7.20 10.61 -19.93
N TYR A 517 8.38 10.18 -20.33
CA TYR A 517 9.63 10.88 -20.01
C TYR A 517 9.65 12.30 -20.57
N GLN A 518 9.13 12.49 -21.78
CA GLN A 518 8.97 13.80 -22.40
C GLN A 518 8.12 14.73 -21.53
N ILE A 519 6.95 14.28 -21.04
CA ILE A 519 6.08 15.04 -20.14
C ILE A 519 6.83 15.50 -18.88
N VAL A 520 7.62 14.61 -18.28
CA VAL A 520 8.38 14.92 -17.04
C VAL A 520 9.49 15.93 -17.34
N VAL A 521 10.24 15.74 -18.41
CA VAL A 521 11.35 16.63 -18.78
C VAL A 521 10.85 18.01 -19.22
N GLU A 522 9.75 18.08 -19.96
CA GLU A 522 9.08 19.35 -20.30
C GLU A 522 8.68 20.12 -19.02
N SER A 523 8.12 19.40 -18.03
CA SER A 523 7.76 20.00 -16.74
C SER A 523 8.98 20.50 -15.96
N ALA A 524 10.11 19.79 -16.04
CA ALA A 524 11.36 20.20 -15.40
C ALA A 524 11.96 21.44 -16.08
N LEU A 525 12.05 21.44 -17.42
CA LEU A 525 12.55 22.56 -18.22
C LEU A 525 11.65 23.81 -18.07
N ALA A 526 10.35 23.62 -17.88
CA ALA A 526 9.41 24.70 -17.62
C ALA A 526 9.41 25.17 -16.16
N GLY A 527 10.17 24.53 -15.25
CA GLY A 527 10.17 24.84 -13.81
C GLY A 527 8.83 24.55 -13.11
N THR A 528 8.00 23.68 -13.69
CA THR A 528 6.67 23.31 -13.18
C THR A 528 6.65 21.96 -12.46
N LEU A 529 7.77 21.23 -12.44
CA LEU A 529 7.90 19.99 -11.70
C LEU A 529 7.94 20.30 -10.19
N LYS A 530 6.78 20.22 -9.54
CA LYS A 530 6.58 20.61 -8.14
C LYS A 530 7.18 19.60 -7.16
N ASP A 531 7.48 20.07 -5.96
CA ASP A 531 7.81 19.19 -4.83
C ASP A 531 6.51 18.74 -4.13
N ASP A 532 6.20 17.45 -4.22
CA ASP A 532 4.98 16.86 -3.65
C ASP A 532 5.08 16.68 -2.14
N LYS A 533 6.29 16.66 -1.57
CA LYS A 533 6.52 16.57 -0.11
C LYS A 533 5.93 17.79 0.62
N ILE A 534 6.07 18.98 0.04
CA ILE A 534 5.52 20.22 0.63
C ILE A 534 4.00 20.15 0.73
N ASN A 535 3.36 19.53 -0.24
CA ASN A 535 1.90 19.40 -0.31
C ASN A 535 1.37 18.10 0.33
N LEU A 536 2.24 17.25 0.84
CA LEU A 536 1.89 15.93 1.42
C LEU A 536 1.00 15.12 0.47
N ARG A 537 1.43 14.98 -0.80
CA ARG A 537 0.69 14.28 -1.86
C ARG A 537 1.50 13.10 -2.37
N ALA A 538 0.86 11.95 -2.49
CA ALA A 538 1.40 10.78 -3.20
C ALA A 538 0.90 10.81 -4.64
N VAL A 539 1.79 11.11 -5.60
CA VAL A 539 1.43 11.29 -7.01
C VAL A 539 1.77 10.04 -7.82
N ASN A 540 0.75 9.45 -8.43
CA ASN A 540 0.86 8.30 -9.31
C ASN A 540 0.41 8.68 -10.72
N TYR A 541 1.33 8.69 -11.68
CA TYR A 541 1.01 8.87 -13.10
C TYR A 541 0.48 7.55 -13.67
N TRP A 542 -0.79 7.55 -14.06
CA TRP A 542 -1.44 6.40 -14.67
C TRP A 542 -2.04 6.81 -16.01
N LEU A 543 -1.14 6.96 -16.99
CA LEU A 543 -1.44 7.55 -18.30
C LEU A 543 -1.87 6.49 -19.31
N GLY A 544 -2.71 6.88 -20.26
CA GLY A 544 -3.30 5.99 -21.25
C GLY A 544 -2.99 6.36 -22.69
N MET A 545 -3.88 5.91 -23.57
CA MET A 545 -3.78 6.18 -25.02
C MET A 545 -3.97 7.65 -25.37
N ASP A 546 -4.74 8.38 -24.59
CA ASP A 546 -4.96 9.81 -24.71
C ASP A 546 -3.69 10.66 -24.57
N SER A 547 -2.78 10.22 -23.72
CA SER A 547 -1.43 10.83 -23.54
C SER A 547 -0.38 10.27 -24.51
N GLY A 548 -0.71 9.20 -25.24
CA GLY A 548 0.21 8.49 -26.11
C GLY A 548 1.21 7.59 -25.38
N VAL A 549 1.10 7.41 -24.05
CA VAL A 549 1.98 6.52 -23.26
C VAL A 549 1.64 5.05 -23.51
N ILE A 550 0.40 4.75 -23.86
CA ILE A 550 -0.05 3.42 -24.29
C ILE A 550 -0.51 3.49 -25.73
N ASP A 551 -0.21 2.45 -26.49
CA ASP A 551 -0.70 2.28 -27.85
C ASP A 551 -0.90 0.79 -28.19
N VAL A 552 -1.35 0.50 -29.40
CA VAL A 552 -1.50 -0.85 -29.97
C VAL A 552 -0.65 -0.96 -31.24
N SER A 553 0.27 -1.92 -31.27
CA SER A 553 0.95 -2.32 -32.50
C SER A 553 0.05 -3.29 -33.28
N LEU A 554 -0.21 -3.01 -34.54
CA LEU A 554 -1.04 -3.81 -35.45
C LEU A 554 -0.18 -4.57 -36.45
N SER A 555 -0.41 -5.86 -36.61
CA SER A 555 0.26 -6.68 -37.59
C SER A 555 -0.20 -6.33 -39.00
N ASP A 556 0.72 -6.38 -39.97
CA ASP A 556 0.40 -6.19 -41.40
C ASP A 556 -0.45 -7.34 -41.98
N ARG A 557 -0.55 -8.45 -41.24
CA ARG A 557 -1.37 -9.63 -41.59
C ARG A 557 -2.83 -9.52 -41.22
N LEU A 558 -3.23 -8.45 -40.50
CA LEU A 558 -4.66 -8.23 -40.17
C LEU A 558 -5.50 -7.98 -41.42
N PRO A 559 -6.69 -8.60 -41.53
CA PRO A 559 -7.68 -8.23 -42.54
C PRO A 559 -7.99 -6.73 -42.49
N ILE A 560 -8.17 -6.11 -43.67
CA ILE A 560 -8.33 -4.65 -43.75
C ILE A 560 -9.48 -4.10 -42.92
N GLY A 561 -10.63 -4.81 -42.86
CA GLY A 561 -11.76 -4.41 -42.05
C GLY A 561 -11.48 -4.44 -40.55
N VAL A 562 -10.74 -5.46 -40.08
CA VAL A 562 -10.31 -5.58 -38.67
C VAL A 562 -9.32 -4.48 -38.31
N ARG A 563 -8.37 -4.16 -39.23
CA ARG A 563 -7.45 -3.05 -39.03
C ARG A 563 -8.18 -1.71 -38.94
N MET A 564 -9.13 -1.43 -39.86
CA MET A 564 -9.92 -0.19 -39.83
C MET A 564 -10.72 -0.06 -38.53
N MET A 565 -11.34 -1.14 -38.04
CA MET A 565 -12.01 -1.18 -36.75
C MET A 565 -11.05 -0.84 -35.60
N ALA A 566 -9.87 -1.48 -35.57
CA ALA A 566 -8.87 -1.23 -34.54
C ALA A 566 -8.41 0.25 -34.51
N GLU A 567 -8.22 0.86 -35.69
CA GLU A 567 -7.86 2.28 -35.80
C GLU A 567 -8.97 3.21 -35.31
N LEU A 568 -10.24 2.89 -35.59
CA LEU A 568 -11.38 3.64 -35.06
C LEU A 568 -11.45 3.56 -33.53
N LEU A 569 -11.26 2.37 -32.96
CA LEU A 569 -11.23 2.18 -31.51
C LEU A 569 -10.05 2.94 -30.89
N ARG A 570 -8.86 2.87 -31.49
CA ARG A 570 -7.67 3.62 -31.09
C ARG A 570 -7.97 5.13 -31.05
N LYS A 571 -8.59 5.68 -32.09
CA LYS A 571 -8.99 7.09 -32.15
C LYS A 571 -9.96 7.43 -31.01
N SER A 572 -10.99 6.61 -30.81
CA SER A 572 -11.99 6.84 -29.76
C SER A 572 -11.41 6.79 -28.35
N MET A 573 -10.43 5.91 -28.11
CA MET A 573 -9.70 5.86 -26.82
C MET A 573 -8.86 7.13 -26.62
N ARG A 574 -8.11 7.57 -27.63
CA ARG A 574 -7.30 8.80 -27.58
C ARG A 574 -8.15 10.04 -27.33
N GLU A 575 -9.32 10.11 -27.92
CA GLU A 575 -10.29 11.19 -27.74
C GLU A 575 -11.13 11.06 -26.45
N ARG A 576 -10.93 10.01 -25.65
CA ARG A 576 -11.69 9.68 -24.45
C ARG A 576 -13.22 9.57 -24.67
N THR A 577 -13.63 9.29 -25.89
CA THR A 577 -15.05 9.06 -26.25
C THR A 577 -15.48 7.62 -25.95
N LEU A 578 -14.52 6.70 -25.83
CA LEU A 578 -14.72 5.30 -25.46
C LEU A 578 -14.01 4.98 -24.14
N ASP A 579 -14.74 4.33 -23.23
CA ASP A 579 -14.22 3.79 -21.98
C ASP A 579 -14.69 2.33 -21.89
N PRO A 580 -13.76 1.35 -21.81
CA PRO A 580 -14.10 -0.07 -21.75
C PRO A 580 -15.08 -0.45 -20.66
N PHE A 581 -15.01 0.22 -19.51
CA PHE A 581 -15.78 -0.10 -18.30
C PHE A 581 -17.03 0.78 -18.09
N ARG A 582 -17.25 1.78 -18.92
CA ARG A 582 -18.47 2.61 -18.84
C ARG A 582 -19.65 1.93 -19.52
N ARG A 583 -20.06 0.79 -18.98
CA ARG A 583 -21.17 -0.04 -19.43
C ARG A 583 -21.66 -0.91 -18.29
N LYS A 584 -22.79 -1.62 -18.51
CA LYS A 584 -23.22 -2.64 -17.55
C LYS A 584 -22.14 -3.73 -17.45
N LEU A 585 -21.63 -3.96 -16.25
CA LEU A 585 -20.61 -4.94 -15.92
C LEU A 585 -21.21 -6.01 -15.02
N THR A 586 -21.03 -7.25 -15.40
CA THR A 586 -21.56 -8.41 -14.66
C THR A 586 -20.44 -9.42 -14.46
N THR A 587 -20.31 -9.94 -13.25
CA THR A 587 -19.34 -10.99 -12.91
C THR A 587 -19.73 -12.35 -13.47
N GLN A 588 -18.82 -13.32 -13.35
CA GLN A 588 -19.08 -14.73 -13.67
C GLN A 588 -20.32 -15.28 -12.93
N ASP A 589 -20.52 -14.86 -11.68
CA ASP A 589 -21.64 -15.30 -10.83
C ASP A 589 -22.94 -14.50 -11.07
N GLY A 590 -22.95 -13.63 -12.06
CA GLY A 590 -24.13 -12.84 -12.41
C GLY A 590 -24.35 -11.59 -11.54
N ILE A 591 -23.41 -11.22 -10.67
CA ILE A 591 -23.49 -10.02 -9.85
C ILE A 591 -23.23 -8.80 -10.73
N VAL A 592 -24.08 -7.78 -10.64
CA VAL A 592 -23.92 -6.51 -11.35
C VAL A 592 -23.02 -5.59 -10.54
N ILE A 593 -21.83 -5.31 -11.05
CA ILE A 593 -20.82 -4.42 -10.43
C ILE A 593 -21.09 -2.95 -10.81
N SER A 594 -21.53 -2.70 -12.03
CA SER A 594 -21.82 -1.37 -12.54
C SER A 594 -22.97 -1.43 -13.52
N ASP A 595 -23.82 -0.42 -13.50
CA ASP A 595 -24.88 -0.21 -14.50
C ASP A 595 -24.41 0.60 -15.73
N GLY A 596 -23.18 1.14 -15.69
CA GLY A 596 -22.58 1.97 -16.73
C GLY A 596 -22.84 3.47 -16.59
N SER A 597 -23.54 3.91 -15.55
CA SER A 597 -23.85 5.33 -15.32
C SER A 597 -22.61 6.18 -15.01
N ARG A 598 -21.60 5.58 -14.38
CA ARG A 598 -20.33 6.23 -14.03
C ARG A 598 -19.11 5.46 -14.55
N ARG A 599 -17.97 6.11 -14.56
CA ARG A 599 -16.66 5.46 -14.73
C ARG A 599 -16.25 4.76 -13.43
N LEU A 600 -15.54 3.65 -13.56
CA LEU A 600 -14.82 3.08 -12.42
C LEU A 600 -13.65 3.99 -12.06
N SER A 601 -13.40 4.15 -10.76
CA SER A 601 -12.24 4.90 -10.27
C SER A 601 -10.93 4.14 -10.54
N PRO A 602 -9.77 4.82 -10.52
CA PRO A 602 -8.47 4.16 -10.60
C PRO A 602 -8.30 3.04 -9.57
N ASP A 603 -8.75 3.26 -8.34
CA ASP A 603 -8.66 2.27 -7.27
C ASP A 603 -9.52 1.02 -7.58
N GLU A 604 -10.78 1.19 -8.03
CA GLU A 604 -11.65 0.08 -8.44
C GLU A 604 -11.05 -0.72 -9.61
N LEU A 605 -10.36 -0.07 -10.54
CA LEU A 605 -9.70 -0.73 -11.67
C LEU A 605 -8.43 -1.47 -11.25
N LEU A 606 -7.60 -0.84 -10.42
CA LEU A 606 -6.34 -1.43 -9.97
C LEU A 606 -6.57 -2.61 -9.01
N ARG A 607 -7.54 -2.50 -8.10
CA ARG A 607 -7.86 -3.51 -7.11
C ARG A 607 -8.95 -4.49 -7.54
N MET A 608 -9.29 -4.52 -8.84
CA MET A 608 -10.30 -5.42 -9.39
C MET A 608 -9.97 -6.88 -9.07
N ASP A 609 -10.86 -7.56 -8.38
CA ASP A 609 -10.74 -8.94 -7.87
C ASP A 609 -11.80 -9.89 -8.43
N TRP A 610 -12.48 -9.47 -9.50
CA TRP A 610 -13.53 -10.22 -10.18
C TRP A 610 -13.27 -10.33 -11.69
N LEU A 611 -13.93 -11.30 -12.33
CA LEU A 611 -13.86 -11.55 -13.76
C LEU A 611 -15.24 -11.37 -14.42
N CYS A 612 -15.26 -10.89 -15.68
CA CYS A 612 -16.48 -10.73 -16.47
C CYS A 612 -17.19 -12.05 -16.74
N HIS A 613 -18.51 -12.01 -16.93
CA HIS A 613 -19.37 -13.17 -17.15
C HIS A 613 -18.98 -14.05 -18.34
N ASN A 614 -18.27 -13.51 -19.33
CA ASN A 614 -17.76 -14.24 -20.50
C ASN A 614 -16.31 -14.73 -20.32
N VAL A 615 -15.76 -14.68 -19.13
CA VAL A 615 -14.44 -15.25 -18.80
C VAL A 615 -14.65 -16.56 -18.08
N SER A 616 -13.97 -17.61 -18.52
CA SER A 616 -13.87 -18.92 -17.87
C SER A 616 -12.51 -19.04 -17.22
N GLY A 617 -12.46 -19.56 -16.00
CA GLY A 617 -11.25 -19.61 -15.16
C GLY A 617 -11.45 -18.80 -13.88
N SER A 618 -10.43 -18.74 -13.04
CA SER A 618 -10.45 -18.03 -11.75
C SER A 618 -9.19 -17.21 -11.55
N ILE A 619 -9.24 -16.25 -10.64
CA ILE A 619 -8.05 -15.61 -10.11
C ILE A 619 -7.42 -16.56 -9.10
N PRO A 620 -6.14 -16.96 -9.25
CA PRO A 620 -5.54 -17.97 -8.38
C PRO A 620 -5.34 -17.44 -6.97
N SER A 621 -5.51 -18.32 -6.00
CA SER A 621 -5.11 -18.07 -4.61
C SER A 621 -3.57 -18.02 -4.50
N PHE A 622 -3.05 -17.47 -3.41
CA PHE A 622 -1.60 -17.37 -3.22
C PHE A 622 -0.89 -18.73 -3.21
N ASP A 623 -1.55 -19.77 -2.71
CA ASP A 623 -0.98 -21.13 -2.62
C ASP A 623 -0.82 -21.80 -3.98
N GLU A 624 -1.67 -21.45 -4.95
CA GLU A 624 -1.60 -21.95 -6.34
C GLU A 624 -0.46 -21.30 -7.14
N ILE A 625 0.14 -20.23 -6.61
CA ILE A 625 1.18 -19.49 -7.31
C ILE A 625 2.54 -20.15 -7.12
N LEU A 626 3.27 -20.31 -8.21
CA LEU A 626 4.63 -20.84 -8.22
C LEU A 626 5.58 -20.02 -7.33
N PRO A 627 6.52 -20.65 -6.62
CA PRO A 627 7.43 -19.96 -5.68
C PRO A 627 8.13 -18.73 -6.26
N MET A 628 8.54 -18.80 -7.54
CA MET A 628 9.24 -17.70 -8.23
C MET A 628 8.39 -16.43 -8.39
N SER A 629 7.05 -16.57 -8.40
CA SER A 629 6.11 -15.45 -8.56
C SER A 629 5.53 -14.94 -7.23
N ARG A 630 5.71 -15.64 -6.13
CA ARG A 630 5.12 -15.29 -4.83
C ARG A 630 5.62 -13.95 -4.30
N SER A 631 6.89 -13.60 -4.54
CA SER A 631 7.45 -12.33 -4.05
C SER A 631 6.75 -11.11 -4.66
N ILE A 632 6.50 -11.11 -5.97
CA ILE A 632 5.82 -9.99 -6.63
C ILE A 632 4.34 -9.92 -6.26
N VAL A 633 3.70 -11.07 -6.03
CA VAL A 633 2.28 -11.11 -5.62
C VAL A 633 2.11 -10.68 -4.15
N ARG A 634 3.07 -10.94 -3.27
CA ARG A 634 3.09 -10.37 -1.91
C ARG A 634 3.19 -8.84 -1.92
N GLU A 635 3.93 -8.29 -2.86
CA GLU A 635 4.17 -6.84 -2.93
C GLU A 635 3.04 -6.10 -3.68
N LEU A 636 2.62 -6.62 -4.82
CA LEU A 636 1.71 -5.97 -5.76
C LEU A 636 0.39 -6.70 -5.98
N GLY A 637 0.16 -7.84 -5.31
CA GLY A 637 -1.06 -8.64 -5.48
C GLY A 637 -2.33 -7.85 -5.19
N ILE A 638 -3.41 -8.16 -5.89
CA ILE A 638 -4.74 -7.56 -5.65
C ILE A 638 -5.23 -7.83 -4.23
N TYR A 639 -4.76 -8.91 -3.61
CA TYR A 639 -5.04 -9.33 -2.24
C TYR A 639 -3.83 -9.14 -1.29
N LYS A 640 -2.91 -8.21 -1.62
CA LYS A 640 -1.73 -7.91 -0.77
C LYS A 640 -2.09 -7.55 0.68
N ASP A 641 -3.28 -7.00 0.88
CA ASP A 641 -3.83 -6.64 2.19
C ASP A 641 -4.64 -7.79 2.83
N GLN A 642 -4.80 -8.91 2.10
CA GLN A 642 -5.38 -10.16 2.59
C GLN A 642 -4.24 -11.18 2.65
N ILE A 643 -3.64 -11.37 3.80
CA ILE A 643 -2.66 -12.43 3.93
C ILE A 643 -3.40 -13.74 3.76
N PRO A 644 -2.90 -14.67 2.91
CA PRO A 644 -3.42 -16.03 2.90
C PRO A 644 -3.44 -16.51 4.35
N ALA A 645 -4.62 -16.91 4.80
CA ALA A 645 -4.74 -17.55 6.11
C ALA A 645 -3.67 -18.65 6.15
N ILE A 646 -2.87 -18.65 7.21
CA ILE A 646 -1.93 -19.73 7.48
C ILE A 646 -2.74 -21.00 7.33
N LYS A 647 -2.19 -22.00 6.64
CA LYS A 647 -2.79 -23.34 6.62
C LYS A 647 -3.22 -23.63 8.04
N GLU A 648 -4.51 -23.80 8.26
CA GLU A 648 -5.01 -24.47 9.44
C GLU A 648 -4.33 -25.83 9.45
N THR A 649 -3.23 -25.93 10.17
CA THR A 649 -2.76 -27.24 10.59
C THR A 649 -3.85 -27.73 11.49
N ASN A 650 -4.69 -28.62 10.94
CA ASN A 650 -5.60 -29.45 11.71
C ASN A 650 -4.78 -30.07 12.84
N ALA A 651 -4.92 -29.55 14.05
CA ALA A 651 -4.46 -30.16 15.28
C ALA A 651 -5.65 -30.84 15.95
#